data_d5191429fc3f48bbfc773bb54caf0b76
#
_entry.id   d5191429fc3f48bbfc773bb54caf0b76
#
_cell.length_a   1.000
_cell.length_b   1.000
_cell.length_c   1.000
_cell.angle_alpha   90.00
_cell.angle_beta   90.00
_cell.angle_gamma   90.00
#
_symmetry.space_group_name_H-M   'P 1'
#
loop_
_entity.id
_entity.type
_entity.pdbx_description
1 polymer ?
#
loop_
_entity_poly.entity_id
_entity_poly.type
_entity_poly.pdbx_seq_one_letter_code
_entity_poly.pdbx_strand_id
1 'polypeptide(L)'
;MSIQLVIAEKPSVARSIAGVIGADQKRDGYMEGNGYLVSWCIGHLVSLADAGAYDERFKKWRYDDLPILPQEWQYIIPAEKKGPFAVLRSLMERPDVTGLVCATDAGREGELIFRFVYQMAGCKKPFKRLWISSMEDAAIREGFAHLKPGADYDDLYQSALCRAQADWLVGINATRLFSILYHKTLTVGRVQTPTLNMLVDREAKISNFKKEKYHVVHIAAGGMEAASDRFMNPDDADATKTACAGAQAVCVSVKREKKTEQPPRLYDLTSLQREANRLFGFTAKQTLDYAQQLYEKKLLTYPRTDSQYLTDDMQPTAESIVSGLWPLLSFAAGLDIAPQFGRVLNSKKVSDHHAIIPTMEFVQKGFDGLTEGEKKLLSLVCCKLLCAVAAPHVYEAVTATFTCAGNEFTAKGKTILTPGWKEIERRFKASFKTDADEDAPELARELPEITEGQTFDPVEASITEHFTTPPKPYTEDTLLSAMERAGAEDMPEDAERQGLGTPATRASILEKLVQMGFVERKGKQLLPTKDGHNLVCVLPEVLTSPQLTAEWETKLTAIAKGEADPEGFMVGIEEMTRSLISRYSQISEDAQKLFQTERVVIGKCPRCGEAVYEGKKNYYCGNRACQFVMWKNDRFFEERGKTFTPKIAAALLKDGKAKVKGLRSMKTGKTYDGTVLLADTGGKYVNYRVEKRS
;
A
#
# COMPACT_ATOMS: atom_id res chain seq x y z
N MET A 1 -19.68 -38.54 23.72
CA MET A 1 -19.78 -37.10 24.08
C MET A 1 -19.93 -36.31 22.79
N SER A 2 -20.79 -35.31 22.76
CA SER A 2 -20.95 -34.40 21.61
C SER A 2 -19.74 -33.47 21.54
N ILE A 3 -19.07 -33.42 20.40
CA ILE A 3 -17.91 -32.57 20.16
C ILE A 3 -18.31 -31.41 19.26
N GLN A 4 -17.80 -30.20 19.54
CA GLN A 4 -17.93 -29.01 18.72
C GLN A 4 -16.61 -28.76 18.00
N LEU A 5 -16.66 -28.52 16.68
CA LEU A 5 -15.49 -28.15 15.88
C LEU A 5 -15.44 -26.64 15.71
N VAL A 6 -14.45 -25.98 16.30
CA VAL A 6 -14.17 -24.56 16.15
C VAL A 6 -13.20 -24.37 14.99
N ILE A 7 -13.52 -23.48 14.06
CA ILE A 7 -12.68 -23.18 12.90
C ILE A 7 -12.32 -21.70 12.93
N ALA A 8 -11.06 -21.42 13.22
CA ALA A 8 -10.49 -20.07 13.21
C ALA A 8 -9.87 -19.73 11.83
N GLU A 9 -9.61 -18.46 11.58
CA GLU A 9 -8.99 -18.02 10.32
C GLU A 9 -7.49 -18.34 10.26
N LYS A 10 -6.82 -18.34 11.44
CA LYS A 10 -5.35 -18.46 11.56
C LYS A 10 -4.95 -19.37 12.71
N PRO A 11 -3.76 -20.02 12.61
CA PRO A 11 -3.26 -20.90 13.68
C PRO A 11 -3.05 -20.17 15.02
N SER A 12 -2.68 -18.89 15.02
CA SER A 12 -2.48 -18.10 16.23
C SER A 12 -3.79 -17.88 16.99
N VAL A 13 -4.84 -17.47 16.28
CA VAL A 13 -6.19 -17.27 16.82
C VAL A 13 -6.75 -18.59 17.36
N ALA A 14 -6.59 -19.69 16.61
CA ALA A 14 -7.01 -21.01 17.05
C ALA A 14 -6.37 -21.42 18.38
N ARG A 15 -5.06 -21.18 18.55
CA ARG A 15 -4.35 -21.50 19.81
C ARG A 15 -4.83 -20.65 20.98
N SER A 16 -5.10 -19.36 20.76
CA SER A 16 -5.65 -18.49 21.82
C SER A 16 -7.03 -18.97 22.24
N ILE A 17 -7.91 -19.23 21.29
CA ILE A 17 -9.26 -19.78 21.58
C ILE A 17 -9.13 -21.11 22.32
N ALA A 18 -8.32 -22.05 21.82
CA ALA A 18 -8.14 -23.38 22.38
C ALA A 18 -7.68 -23.33 23.85
N GLY A 19 -6.73 -22.44 24.17
CA GLY A 19 -6.25 -22.23 25.54
C GLY A 19 -7.35 -21.78 26.50
N VAL A 20 -8.24 -20.89 26.03
CA VAL A 20 -9.32 -20.33 26.85
C VAL A 20 -10.45 -21.35 27.10
N ILE A 21 -10.80 -22.16 26.08
CA ILE A 21 -11.89 -23.15 26.20
C ILE A 21 -11.42 -24.53 26.71
N GLY A 22 -10.12 -24.69 27.00
CA GLY A 22 -9.54 -25.91 27.55
C GLY A 22 -9.31 -27.02 26.53
N ALA A 23 -9.10 -26.68 25.25
CA ALA A 23 -8.72 -27.60 24.19
C ALA A 23 -7.19 -27.58 23.99
N ASP A 24 -6.43 -28.01 24.96
CA ASP A 24 -4.98 -27.81 25.08
C ASP A 24 -4.13 -28.94 24.47
N GLN A 25 -4.72 -30.08 24.15
CA GLN A 25 -4.00 -31.20 23.55
C GLN A 25 -3.69 -30.94 22.07
N LYS A 26 -2.44 -30.72 21.76
CA LYS A 26 -1.97 -30.49 20.39
C LYS A 26 -2.02 -31.77 19.55
N ARG A 27 -2.63 -31.68 18.37
CA ARG A 27 -2.68 -32.71 17.33
C ARG A 27 -2.11 -32.16 16.03
N ASP A 28 -2.03 -33.01 15.01
CA ASP A 28 -1.61 -32.55 13.68
C ASP A 28 -2.74 -31.76 12.99
N GLY A 29 -2.54 -30.45 12.86
CA GLY A 29 -3.51 -29.54 12.25
C GLY A 29 -4.67 -29.08 13.14
N TYR A 30 -4.74 -29.46 14.42
CA TYR A 30 -5.79 -29.03 15.36
C TYR A 30 -5.37 -29.16 16.83
N MET A 31 -6.17 -28.60 17.72
CA MET A 31 -6.11 -28.74 19.17
C MET A 31 -7.36 -29.49 19.65
N GLU A 32 -7.26 -30.30 20.73
CA GLU A 32 -8.35 -31.10 21.25
C GLU A 32 -8.46 -31.00 22.77
N GLY A 33 -9.65 -30.98 23.31
CA GLY A 33 -9.91 -31.01 24.75
C GLY A 33 -11.28 -30.42 25.10
N ASN A 34 -11.76 -30.74 26.31
CA ASN A 34 -13.01 -30.19 26.89
C ASN A 34 -14.23 -30.23 25.98
N GLY A 35 -14.37 -31.29 25.13
CA GLY A 35 -15.49 -31.41 24.18
C GLY A 35 -15.34 -30.55 22.92
N TYR A 36 -14.17 -29.98 22.68
CA TYR A 36 -13.87 -29.17 21.49
C TYR A 36 -12.73 -29.75 20.66
N LEU A 37 -12.84 -29.55 19.36
CA LEU A 37 -11.73 -29.60 18.41
C LEU A 37 -11.55 -28.17 17.89
N VAL A 38 -10.34 -27.62 17.91
CA VAL A 38 -10.05 -26.27 17.40
C VAL A 38 -9.05 -26.38 16.28
N SER A 39 -9.49 -26.08 15.06
CA SER A 39 -8.65 -26.07 13.87
C SER A 39 -8.71 -24.70 13.19
N TRP A 40 -8.02 -24.53 12.05
CA TRP A 40 -7.84 -23.23 11.44
C TRP A 40 -7.73 -23.30 9.93
N CYS A 41 -8.12 -22.22 9.28
CA CYS A 41 -7.74 -21.89 7.93
C CYS A 41 -6.32 -21.28 7.89
N ILE A 42 -5.77 -21.06 6.70
CA ILE A 42 -4.56 -20.28 6.46
C ILE A 42 -4.95 -19.23 5.43
N GLY A 43 -5.81 -18.29 5.83
CA GLY A 43 -6.55 -17.41 4.93
C GLY A 43 -7.49 -18.23 4.02
N HIS A 44 -7.71 -17.77 2.78
CA HIS A 44 -8.55 -18.51 1.83
C HIS A 44 -7.94 -19.86 1.46
N LEU A 45 -8.61 -20.96 1.82
CA LEU A 45 -8.30 -22.32 1.39
C LEU A 45 -9.00 -22.69 0.10
N VAL A 46 -10.12 -22.05 -0.17
CA VAL A 46 -10.95 -22.23 -1.36
C VAL A 46 -11.11 -20.88 -2.04
N SER A 47 -11.10 -20.88 -3.36
CA SER A 47 -11.29 -19.68 -4.19
C SER A 47 -12.16 -19.98 -5.40
N LEU A 48 -12.70 -18.94 -6.04
CA LEU A 48 -13.37 -19.07 -7.33
C LEU A 48 -12.38 -19.63 -8.36
N ALA A 49 -12.87 -20.51 -9.21
CA ALA A 49 -12.05 -21.14 -10.25
C ALA A 49 -11.67 -20.14 -11.35
N ASP A 50 -10.53 -20.37 -12.00
CA ASP A 50 -10.15 -19.64 -13.20
C ASP A 50 -11.09 -19.95 -14.38
N ALA A 51 -11.17 -19.04 -15.37
CA ALA A 51 -12.03 -19.21 -16.52
C ALA A 51 -11.83 -20.55 -17.28
N GLY A 52 -10.59 -21.03 -17.35
CA GLY A 52 -10.27 -22.31 -17.99
C GLY A 52 -10.85 -23.55 -17.29
N ALA A 53 -11.39 -23.43 -16.08
CA ALA A 53 -12.10 -24.51 -15.41
C ALA A 53 -13.55 -24.66 -15.91
N TYR A 54 -14.16 -23.56 -16.36
CA TYR A 54 -15.54 -23.57 -16.90
C TYR A 54 -15.61 -24.13 -18.32
N ASP A 55 -14.63 -23.81 -19.16
CA ASP A 55 -14.53 -24.30 -20.53
C ASP A 55 -13.06 -24.24 -20.98
N GLU A 56 -12.60 -25.32 -21.66
CA GLU A 56 -11.23 -25.40 -22.21
C GLU A 56 -10.91 -24.27 -23.20
N ARG A 57 -11.92 -23.79 -23.97
CA ARG A 57 -11.75 -22.67 -24.90
C ARG A 57 -11.24 -21.41 -24.19
N PHE A 58 -11.61 -21.18 -22.94
CA PHE A 58 -11.19 -20.03 -22.15
C PHE A 58 -9.73 -20.08 -21.69
N LYS A 59 -9.01 -21.16 -21.92
CA LYS A 59 -7.54 -21.20 -21.71
C LYS A 59 -6.80 -20.32 -22.69
N LYS A 60 -7.36 -20.09 -23.88
CA LYS A 60 -6.85 -19.12 -24.86
C LYS A 60 -7.69 -17.85 -24.81
N TRP A 61 -7.05 -16.71 -24.89
CA TRP A 61 -7.74 -15.42 -24.87
C TRP A 61 -8.16 -15.04 -26.29
N ARG A 62 -9.45 -15.03 -26.56
CA ARG A 62 -10.07 -14.65 -27.84
C ARG A 62 -11.20 -13.70 -27.57
N TYR A 63 -11.41 -12.74 -28.48
CA TYR A 63 -12.51 -11.77 -28.38
C TYR A 63 -13.88 -12.49 -28.44
N ASP A 64 -14.04 -13.44 -29.33
CA ASP A 64 -15.30 -14.17 -29.55
C ASP A 64 -15.74 -15.00 -28.33
N ASP A 65 -14.84 -15.23 -27.37
CA ASP A 65 -15.15 -15.95 -26.13
C ASP A 65 -15.64 -15.00 -25.02
N LEU A 66 -15.75 -13.68 -25.25
CA LEU A 66 -16.19 -12.68 -24.29
C LEU A 66 -17.66 -12.28 -24.54
N PRO A 67 -18.43 -12.00 -23.47
CA PRO A 67 -18.06 -12.05 -22.06
C PRO A 67 -18.06 -13.46 -21.47
N ILE A 68 -17.19 -13.71 -20.51
CA ILE A 68 -17.22 -14.93 -19.71
C ILE A 68 -18.12 -14.68 -18.51
N LEU A 69 -19.29 -15.31 -18.52
CA LEU A 69 -20.34 -15.18 -17.49
C LEU A 69 -20.75 -16.60 -17.06
N PRO A 70 -20.17 -17.12 -15.96
CA PRO A 70 -20.51 -18.46 -15.46
C PRO A 70 -21.99 -18.55 -15.07
N GLN A 71 -22.68 -19.57 -15.52
CA GLN A 71 -24.05 -19.89 -15.09
C GLN A 71 -24.04 -20.53 -13.68
N GLU A 72 -23.04 -21.36 -13.43
CA GLU A 72 -22.78 -21.97 -12.13
C GLU A 72 -21.35 -21.68 -11.71
N TRP A 73 -21.17 -21.18 -10.50
CA TRP A 73 -19.86 -20.86 -9.97
C TRP A 73 -19.09 -22.11 -9.56
N GLN A 74 -17.87 -22.24 -10.03
CA GLN A 74 -16.95 -23.32 -9.67
C GLN A 74 -15.91 -22.84 -8.67
N TYR A 75 -15.52 -23.72 -7.76
CA TYR A 75 -14.58 -23.46 -6.69
C TYR A 75 -13.39 -24.39 -6.80
N ILE A 76 -12.21 -23.92 -6.45
CA ILE A 76 -10.98 -24.69 -6.45
C ILE A 76 -10.25 -24.60 -5.11
N ILE A 77 -9.50 -25.65 -4.80
CA ILE A 77 -8.53 -25.65 -3.70
C ILE A 77 -7.14 -25.57 -4.35
N PRO A 78 -6.39 -24.46 -4.19
CA PRO A 78 -5.02 -24.35 -4.69
C PRO A 78 -4.15 -25.50 -4.19
N ALA A 79 -3.18 -25.94 -4.99
CA ALA A 79 -2.40 -27.15 -4.72
C ALA A 79 -1.70 -27.11 -3.33
N GLU A 80 -1.18 -25.94 -2.96
CA GLU A 80 -0.51 -25.68 -1.67
C GLU A 80 -1.46 -25.64 -0.48
N LYS A 81 -2.78 -25.55 -0.72
CA LYS A 81 -3.83 -25.48 0.32
C LYS A 81 -4.54 -26.82 0.55
N LYS A 82 -4.25 -27.83 -0.27
CA LYS A 82 -4.91 -29.15 -0.18
C LYS A 82 -4.70 -29.85 1.17
N GLY A 83 -3.50 -29.75 1.75
CA GLY A 83 -3.19 -30.36 3.06
C GLY A 83 -4.04 -29.77 4.18
N PRO A 84 -3.98 -28.45 4.44
CA PRO A 84 -4.84 -27.80 5.44
C PRO A 84 -6.34 -28.03 5.22
N PHE A 85 -6.82 -27.99 3.98
CA PHE A 85 -8.22 -28.29 3.67
C PHE A 85 -8.61 -29.73 4.02
N ALA A 86 -7.74 -30.71 3.72
CA ALA A 86 -8.00 -32.11 4.03
C ALA A 86 -8.16 -32.37 5.54
N VAL A 87 -7.37 -31.68 6.38
CA VAL A 87 -7.53 -31.73 7.84
C VAL A 87 -8.92 -31.25 8.24
N LEU A 88 -9.32 -30.04 7.82
CA LEU A 88 -10.63 -29.47 8.16
C LEU A 88 -11.79 -30.39 7.69
N ARG A 89 -11.69 -30.87 6.47
CA ARG A 89 -12.69 -31.82 5.93
C ARG A 89 -12.80 -33.09 6.77
N SER A 90 -11.66 -33.71 7.12
CA SER A 90 -11.67 -34.92 7.94
C SER A 90 -12.28 -34.70 9.33
N LEU A 91 -12.04 -33.52 9.95
CA LEU A 91 -12.66 -33.16 11.22
C LEU A 91 -14.17 -32.92 11.09
N MET A 92 -14.61 -32.29 10.01
CA MET A 92 -16.03 -32.07 9.71
C MET A 92 -16.77 -33.39 9.47
N GLU A 93 -16.13 -34.41 8.88
CA GLU A 93 -16.70 -35.73 8.59
C GLU A 93 -16.79 -36.61 9.83
N ARG A 94 -16.10 -36.33 10.93
CA ARG A 94 -16.11 -37.12 12.16
C ARG A 94 -17.55 -37.30 12.68
N PRO A 95 -17.98 -38.52 13.01
CA PRO A 95 -19.36 -38.78 13.48
C PRO A 95 -19.63 -38.22 14.89
N ASP A 96 -18.60 -38.05 15.71
CA ASP A 96 -18.70 -37.49 17.05
C ASP A 96 -18.75 -35.95 17.08
N VAL A 97 -18.41 -35.29 15.97
CA VAL A 97 -18.61 -33.84 15.78
C VAL A 97 -20.07 -33.56 15.42
N THR A 98 -20.81 -32.92 16.29
CA THR A 98 -22.25 -32.68 16.14
C THR A 98 -22.59 -31.27 15.65
N GLY A 99 -21.64 -30.32 15.74
CA GLY A 99 -21.82 -28.96 15.29
C GLY A 99 -20.49 -28.26 15.11
N LEU A 100 -20.51 -27.09 14.45
CA LEU A 100 -19.36 -26.28 14.20
C LEU A 100 -19.51 -24.90 14.86
N VAL A 101 -18.37 -24.27 15.14
CA VAL A 101 -18.30 -22.85 15.50
C VAL A 101 -17.41 -22.14 14.49
N CYS A 102 -17.99 -21.22 13.73
CA CYS A 102 -17.26 -20.30 12.88
C CYS A 102 -16.58 -19.24 13.74
N ALA A 103 -15.28 -19.31 13.84
CA ALA A 103 -14.42 -18.41 14.63
C ALA A 103 -13.36 -17.71 13.75
N THR A 104 -13.70 -17.50 12.47
CA THR A 104 -12.94 -16.64 11.57
C THR A 104 -13.16 -15.17 11.94
N ASP A 105 -12.34 -14.26 11.43
CA ASP A 105 -12.40 -12.84 11.75
C ASP A 105 -13.83 -12.28 11.59
N ALA A 106 -14.23 -11.36 12.45
CA ALA A 106 -15.60 -10.85 12.57
C ALA A 106 -15.93 -9.83 11.45
N GLY A 107 -16.07 -10.30 10.22
CA GLY A 107 -16.34 -9.47 9.05
C GLY A 107 -16.75 -10.28 7.82
N ARG A 108 -17.08 -9.59 6.72
CA ARG A 108 -17.49 -10.21 5.43
C ARG A 108 -16.47 -11.24 4.93
N GLU A 109 -15.18 -10.92 5.03
CA GLU A 109 -14.11 -11.78 4.53
C GLU A 109 -13.99 -13.07 5.35
N GLY A 110 -14.05 -12.95 6.69
CA GLY A 110 -14.02 -14.13 7.56
C GLY A 110 -15.22 -15.06 7.34
N GLU A 111 -16.41 -14.49 7.12
CA GLU A 111 -17.60 -15.27 6.77
C GLU A 111 -17.41 -16.01 5.44
N LEU A 112 -16.88 -15.33 4.41
CA LEU A 112 -16.61 -15.95 3.10
C LEU A 112 -15.61 -17.10 3.21
N ILE A 113 -14.50 -16.91 3.95
CA ILE A 113 -13.47 -17.95 4.17
C ILE A 113 -14.11 -19.21 4.78
N PHE A 114 -14.89 -19.04 5.85
CA PHE A 114 -15.53 -20.18 6.50
C PHE A 114 -16.55 -20.87 5.59
N ARG A 115 -17.46 -20.12 4.96
CA ARG A 115 -18.53 -20.67 4.12
C ARG A 115 -17.98 -21.41 2.91
N PHE A 116 -16.94 -20.91 2.29
CA PHE A 116 -16.31 -21.62 1.16
C PHE A 116 -15.72 -22.97 1.59
N VAL A 117 -15.07 -23.03 2.75
CA VAL A 117 -14.52 -24.29 3.29
C VAL A 117 -15.65 -25.25 3.68
N TYR A 118 -16.69 -24.74 4.34
CA TYR A 118 -17.86 -25.53 4.77
C TYR A 118 -18.59 -26.15 3.58
N GLN A 119 -18.86 -25.37 2.54
CA GLN A 119 -19.53 -25.82 1.32
C GLN A 119 -18.66 -26.79 0.53
N MET A 120 -17.37 -26.47 0.34
CA MET A 120 -16.44 -27.31 -0.41
C MET A 120 -16.17 -28.66 0.27
N ALA A 121 -16.26 -28.71 1.60
CA ALA A 121 -16.20 -29.96 2.36
C ALA A 121 -17.51 -30.77 2.28
N GLY A 122 -18.60 -30.22 1.75
CA GLY A 122 -19.91 -30.84 1.71
C GLY A 122 -20.53 -31.01 3.09
N CYS A 123 -20.12 -30.24 4.08
CA CYS A 123 -20.60 -30.31 5.44
C CYS A 123 -22.06 -29.83 5.53
N LYS A 124 -22.91 -30.60 6.27
CA LYS A 124 -24.33 -30.25 6.51
C LYS A 124 -24.65 -30.10 8.01
N LYS A 125 -23.62 -30.15 8.86
CA LYS A 125 -23.82 -30.04 10.32
C LYS A 125 -24.15 -28.60 10.66
N PRO A 126 -25.00 -28.35 11.68
CA PRO A 126 -25.33 -26.98 12.08
C PRO A 126 -24.09 -26.26 12.58
N PHE A 127 -24.03 -24.94 12.37
CA PHE A 127 -22.95 -24.15 12.91
C PHE A 127 -23.48 -22.87 13.57
N LYS A 128 -22.67 -22.38 14.51
CA LYS A 128 -22.84 -21.09 15.21
C LYS A 128 -21.68 -20.17 14.87
N ARG A 129 -21.88 -18.89 15.08
CA ARG A 129 -20.89 -17.84 14.84
C ARG A 129 -20.38 -17.28 16.17
N LEU A 130 -19.05 -17.31 16.34
CA LEU A 130 -18.33 -16.52 17.35
C LEU A 130 -18.02 -15.15 16.76
N TRP A 131 -18.54 -14.11 17.37
CA TRP A 131 -18.33 -12.72 16.94
C TRP A 131 -17.63 -11.94 18.04
N ILE A 132 -16.32 -11.75 17.93
CA ILE A 132 -15.48 -11.05 18.90
C ILE A 132 -14.46 -10.18 18.17
N SER A 133 -14.17 -9.01 18.72
CA SER A 133 -13.20 -8.04 18.20
C SER A 133 -11.96 -7.91 19.09
N SER A 134 -11.87 -8.69 20.18
CA SER A 134 -10.72 -8.78 21.07
C SER A 134 -10.34 -10.26 21.30
N MET A 135 -9.04 -10.52 21.42
CA MET A 135 -8.50 -11.86 21.74
C MET A 135 -8.12 -12.00 23.22
N GLU A 136 -8.58 -11.08 24.06
CA GLU A 136 -8.46 -11.21 25.51
C GLU A 136 -9.30 -12.41 26.01
N ASP A 137 -8.81 -13.10 27.01
CA ASP A 137 -9.45 -14.29 27.56
C ASP A 137 -10.91 -14.07 27.97
N ALA A 138 -11.19 -12.88 28.54
CA ALA A 138 -12.55 -12.51 28.94
C ALA A 138 -13.49 -12.37 27.74
N ALA A 139 -13.05 -11.73 26.66
CA ALA A 139 -13.84 -11.55 25.45
C ALA A 139 -14.11 -12.90 24.74
N ILE A 140 -13.14 -13.80 24.72
CA ILE A 140 -13.32 -15.16 24.17
C ILE A 140 -14.36 -15.92 24.99
N ARG A 141 -14.28 -15.91 26.33
CA ARG A 141 -15.26 -16.61 27.20
C ARG A 141 -16.67 -16.07 27.02
N GLU A 142 -16.82 -14.74 26.99
CA GLU A 142 -18.09 -14.08 26.76
C GLU A 142 -18.66 -14.39 25.38
N GLY A 143 -17.82 -14.36 24.32
CA GLY A 143 -18.21 -14.73 22.97
C GLY A 143 -18.73 -16.18 22.88
N PHE A 144 -18.08 -17.12 23.52
CA PHE A 144 -18.56 -18.52 23.59
C PHE A 144 -19.87 -18.68 24.36
N ALA A 145 -20.12 -17.85 25.37
CA ALA A 145 -21.41 -17.81 26.08
C ALA A 145 -22.55 -17.25 25.22
N HIS A 146 -22.25 -16.45 24.18
CA HIS A 146 -23.23 -15.73 23.35
C HIS A 146 -23.12 -16.10 21.86
N LEU A 147 -22.78 -17.34 21.53
CA LEU A 147 -22.73 -17.83 20.15
C LEU A 147 -24.09 -17.67 19.45
N LYS A 148 -24.09 -17.02 18.28
CA LYS A 148 -25.28 -16.81 17.45
C LYS A 148 -25.45 -17.90 16.41
N PRO A 149 -26.69 -18.16 15.92
CA PRO A 149 -26.90 -19.05 14.78
C PRO A 149 -26.14 -18.58 13.55
N GLY A 150 -25.59 -19.51 12.77
CA GLY A 150 -24.91 -19.14 11.51
C GLY A 150 -25.80 -18.46 10.50
N ALA A 151 -27.10 -18.77 10.51
CA ALA A 151 -28.09 -18.15 9.62
C ALA A 151 -28.26 -16.64 9.81
N ASP A 152 -27.99 -16.11 11.00
CA ASP A 152 -28.04 -14.66 11.27
C ASP A 152 -26.99 -13.88 10.43
N TYR A 153 -26.06 -14.56 9.78
CA TYR A 153 -24.99 -13.98 8.98
C TYR A 153 -25.09 -14.35 7.47
N ASP A 154 -26.26 -14.84 7.02
CA ASP A 154 -26.44 -15.23 5.62
C ASP A 154 -26.35 -14.01 4.68
N ASP A 155 -26.94 -12.87 5.05
CA ASP A 155 -26.86 -11.64 4.27
C ASP A 155 -25.42 -11.07 4.20
N LEU A 156 -24.66 -11.19 5.30
CA LEU A 156 -23.26 -10.83 5.33
C LEU A 156 -22.44 -11.71 4.37
N TYR A 157 -22.71 -13.03 4.36
CA TYR A 157 -22.10 -13.95 3.41
C TYR A 157 -22.47 -13.61 1.96
N GLN A 158 -23.75 -13.33 1.68
CA GLN A 158 -24.19 -12.95 0.34
C GLN A 158 -23.49 -11.69 -0.16
N SER A 159 -23.34 -10.68 0.69
CA SER A 159 -22.54 -9.47 0.37
C SER A 159 -21.10 -9.80 0.00
N ALA A 160 -20.44 -10.66 0.77
CA ALA A 160 -19.06 -11.09 0.50
C ALA A 160 -18.95 -11.91 -0.80
N LEU A 161 -19.89 -12.80 -1.05
CA LEU A 161 -19.96 -13.63 -2.26
C LEU A 161 -20.17 -12.77 -3.51
N CYS A 162 -21.15 -11.88 -3.49
CA CYS A 162 -21.41 -10.94 -4.58
C CYS A 162 -20.18 -10.12 -4.92
N ARG A 163 -19.47 -9.61 -3.92
CA ARG A 163 -18.23 -8.89 -4.14
C ARG A 163 -17.16 -9.73 -4.82
N ALA A 164 -16.92 -10.96 -4.33
CA ALA A 164 -15.93 -11.87 -4.91
C ALA A 164 -16.25 -12.20 -6.37
N GLN A 165 -17.51 -12.48 -6.67
CA GLN A 165 -18.01 -12.80 -8.02
C GLN A 165 -17.93 -11.58 -8.95
N ALA A 166 -18.32 -10.40 -8.49
CA ALA A 166 -18.25 -9.16 -9.28
C ALA A 166 -16.80 -8.75 -9.58
N ASP A 167 -15.89 -8.81 -8.62
CA ASP A 167 -14.46 -8.56 -8.82
C ASP A 167 -13.87 -9.57 -9.83
N TRP A 168 -14.29 -10.83 -9.79
CA TRP A 168 -13.90 -11.86 -10.76
C TRP A 168 -14.42 -11.54 -12.17
N LEU A 169 -15.71 -11.23 -12.33
CA LEU A 169 -16.35 -10.93 -13.63
C LEU A 169 -15.68 -9.73 -14.30
N VAL A 170 -15.58 -8.63 -13.60
CA VAL A 170 -14.97 -7.39 -14.16
C VAL A 170 -13.48 -7.59 -14.41
N GLY A 171 -12.78 -8.18 -13.45
CA GLY A 171 -11.33 -8.40 -13.55
C GLY A 171 -10.95 -9.27 -14.74
N ILE A 172 -11.63 -10.41 -14.95
CA ILE A 172 -11.27 -11.34 -16.02
C ILE A 172 -11.68 -10.82 -17.40
N ASN A 173 -12.89 -10.27 -17.52
CA ASN A 173 -13.42 -9.82 -18.79
C ASN A 173 -12.69 -8.55 -19.27
N ALA A 174 -12.52 -7.54 -18.42
CA ALA A 174 -11.81 -6.33 -18.79
C ALA A 174 -10.31 -6.61 -19.08
N THR A 175 -9.64 -7.43 -18.25
CA THR A 175 -8.25 -7.81 -18.50
C THR A 175 -8.09 -8.48 -19.86
N ARG A 176 -8.93 -9.45 -20.19
CA ARG A 176 -8.85 -10.16 -21.47
C ARG A 176 -9.19 -9.24 -22.65
N LEU A 177 -10.26 -8.47 -22.55
CA LEU A 177 -10.70 -7.53 -23.59
C LEU A 177 -9.56 -6.61 -23.98
N PHE A 178 -9.04 -5.83 -23.06
CA PHE A 178 -8.00 -4.86 -23.36
C PHE A 178 -6.67 -5.52 -23.73
N SER A 179 -6.34 -6.68 -23.14
CA SER A 179 -5.14 -7.42 -23.52
C SER A 179 -5.20 -7.95 -24.96
N ILE A 180 -6.35 -8.39 -25.44
CA ILE A 180 -6.57 -8.87 -26.81
C ILE A 180 -6.48 -7.70 -27.77
N LEU A 181 -7.18 -6.61 -27.50
CA LEU A 181 -7.23 -5.43 -28.36
C LEU A 181 -5.86 -4.79 -28.57
N TYR A 182 -5.05 -4.73 -27.50
CA TYR A 182 -3.74 -4.07 -27.52
C TYR A 182 -2.55 -5.03 -27.67
N HIS A 183 -2.80 -6.33 -27.85
CA HIS A 183 -1.76 -7.38 -28.02
C HIS A 183 -0.70 -7.36 -26.90
N LYS A 184 -1.08 -6.97 -25.69
CA LYS A 184 -0.23 -6.90 -24.49
C LYS A 184 -1.05 -7.27 -23.27
N THR A 185 -0.45 -7.97 -22.31
CA THR A 185 -1.13 -8.25 -21.04
C THR A 185 -1.38 -6.95 -20.28
N LEU A 186 -2.65 -6.56 -20.20
CA LEU A 186 -3.15 -5.36 -19.53
C LEU A 186 -4.10 -5.78 -18.42
N THR A 187 -3.58 -5.89 -17.20
CA THR A 187 -4.39 -6.31 -16.06
C THR A 187 -5.24 -5.14 -15.56
N VAL A 188 -6.53 -5.34 -15.53
CA VAL A 188 -7.54 -4.38 -15.07
C VAL A 188 -8.16 -4.88 -13.77
N GLY A 189 -8.48 -3.98 -12.85
CA GLY A 189 -9.15 -4.32 -11.59
C GLY A 189 -9.72 -3.08 -10.92
N ARG A 190 -10.86 -3.27 -10.26
CA ARG A 190 -11.68 -2.20 -9.66
C ARG A 190 -10.92 -1.27 -8.71
N VAL A 191 -9.93 -1.75 -7.99
CA VAL A 191 -9.11 -0.94 -7.07
C VAL A 191 -7.78 -0.57 -7.69
N GLN A 192 -7.15 -1.51 -8.39
CA GLN A 192 -5.83 -1.36 -8.98
C GLN A 192 -5.81 -0.25 -10.05
N THR A 193 -6.82 -0.21 -10.92
CA THR A 193 -6.87 0.73 -12.04
C THR A 193 -7.10 2.17 -11.59
N PRO A 194 -8.06 2.48 -10.70
CA PRO A 194 -8.20 3.83 -10.14
C PRO A 194 -6.95 4.28 -9.36
N THR A 195 -6.28 3.37 -8.65
CA THR A 195 -5.01 3.70 -7.98
C THR A 195 -3.92 4.12 -8.98
N LEU A 196 -3.83 3.43 -10.12
CA LEU A 196 -2.92 3.83 -11.19
C LEU A 196 -3.31 5.18 -11.79
N ASN A 197 -4.61 5.43 -11.99
CA ASN A 197 -5.10 6.72 -12.48
C ASN A 197 -4.71 7.89 -11.57
N MET A 198 -4.77 7.72 -10.26
CA MET A 198 -4.33 8.75 -9.31
C MET A 198 -2.87 9.16 -9.53
N LEU A 199 -2.00 8.22 -9.86
CA LEU A 199 -0.59 8.48 -10.17
C LEU A 199 -0.45 9.23 -11.49
N VAL A 200 -1.18 8.83 -12.52
CA VAL A 200 -1.19 9.47 -13.85
C VAL A 200 -1.71 10.89 -13.76
N ASP A 201 -2.81 11.12 -13.06
CA ASP A 201 -3.37 12.46 -12.83
C ASP A 201 -2.39 13.37 -12.07
N ARG A 202 -1.69 12.81 -11.08
CA ARG A 202 -0.68 13.55 -10.33
C ARG A 202 0.47 13.99 -11.22
N GLU A 203 0.96 13.11 -12.08
CA GLU A 203 2.03 13.44 -13.03
C GLU A 203 1.58 14.45 -14.08
N ALA A 204 0.34 14.33 -14.57
CA ALA A 204 -0.25 15.33 -15.46
C ALA A 204 -0.32 16.72 -14.81
N LYS A 205 -0.74 16.81 -13.53
CA LYS A 205 -0.74 18.07 -12.77
C LYS A 205 0.67 18.65 -12.60
N ILE A 206 1.68 17.80 -12.41
CA ILE A 206 3.08 18.23 -12.29
C ILE A 206 3.60 18.74 -13.65
N SER A 207 3.37 17.98 -14.72
CA SER A 207 3.87 18.29 -16.07
C SER A 207 3.20 19.55 -16.67
N ASN A 208 1.92 19.77 -16.37
CA ASN A 208 1.17 20.93 -16.86
C ASN A 208 1.31 22.15 -15.92
N PHE A 209 2.06 22.05 -14.83
CA PHE A 209 2.20 23.12 -13.87
C PHE A 209 3.00 24.27 -14.47
N LYS A 210 2.42 25.48 -14.41
CA LYS A 210 3.09 26.72 -14.80
C LYS A 210 3.70 27.37 -13.56
N LYS A 211 5.01 27.45 -13.55
CA LYS A 211 5.76 28.10 -12.47
C LYS A 211 5.60 29.61 -12.58
N GLU A 212 5.06 30.22 -11.53
CA GLU A 212 4.86 31.66 -11.44
C GLU A 212 5.81 32.22 -10.39
N LYS A 213 6.42 33.38 -10.70
CA LYS A 213 7.29 34.11 -9.80
C LYS A 213 6.45 35.07 -8.95
N TYR A 214 6.78 35.16 -7.68
CA TYR A 214 6.20 36.17 -6.79
C TYR A 214 7.26 36.70 -5.83
N HIS A 215 7.00 37.88 -5.25
CA HIS A 215 7.89 38.58 -4.36
C HIS A 215 7.22 38.77 -3.00
N VAL A 216 8.01 38.76 -1.94
CA VAL A 216 7.56 39.07 -0.58
C VAL A 216 8.49 40.17 -0.04
N VAL A 217 7.89 41.22 0.46
CA VAL A 217 8.62 42.32 1.13
C VAL A 217 8.69 42.00 2.61
N HIS A 218 9.86 42.10 3.19
CA HIS A 218 10.09 41.92 4.62
C HIS A 218 10.51 43.26 5.22
N ILE A 219 10.00 43.53 6.44
CA ILE A 219 10.47 44.63 7.27
C ILE A 219 11.05 44.07 8.57
N ALA A 220 12.14 44.66 9.06
CA ALA A 220 12.80 44.27 10.30
C ALA A 220 13.24 45.47 11.09
N ALA A 221 13.00 45.45 12.41
CA ALA A 221 13.48 46.44 13.36
C ALA A 221 13.38 45.91 14.80
N GLY A 222 14.38 46.17 15.64
CA GLY A 222 14.33 45.85 17.07
C GLY A 222 14.03 44.37 17.40
N GLY A 223 14.49 43.41 16.55
CA GLY A 223 14.21 42.00 16.69
C GLY A 223 12.84 41.55 16.14
N MET A 224 11.98 42.47 15.70
CA MET A 224 10.77 42.20 14.96
C MET A 224 11.12 41.95 13.49
N GLU A 225 10.50 40.94 12.87
CA GLU A 225 10.52 40.69 11.44
C GLU A 225 9.11 40.33 10.97
N ALA A 226 8.61 41.09 10.00
CA ALA A 226 7.28 40.90 9.45
C ALA A 226 7.32 40.85 7.93
N ALA A 227 6.40 40.15 7.31
CA ALA A 227 6.31 39.91 5.87
C ALA A 227 4.98 40.43 5.32
N SER A 228 5.04 40.96 4.09
CA SER A 228 3.85 41.34 3.32
C SER A 228 3.13 40.11 2.75
N ASP A 229 1.98 40.33 2.16
CA ASP A 229 1.38 39.40 1.20
C ASP A 229 2.24 39.26 -0.06
N ARG A 230 1.86 38.33 -0.95
CA ARG A 230 2.60 38.05 -2.19
C ARG A 230 2.34 39.13 -3.23
N PHE A 231 3.38 39.66 -3.82
CA PHE A 231 3.33 40.53 -5.00
C PHE A 231 3.63 39.69 -6.25
N MET A 232 2.73 39.71 -7.21
CA MET A 232 2.96 39.06 -8.52
C MET A 232 3.73 39.97 -9.47
N ASN A 233 3.63 41.30 -9.28
CA ASN A 233 4.37 42.31 -10.03
C ASN A 233 5.63 42.74 -9.23
N PRO A 234 6.84 42.66 -9.79
CA PRO A 234 8.05 43.07 -9.11
C PRO A 234 8.09 44.58 -8.81
N ASP A 235 7.50 45.42 -9.70
CA ASP A 235 7.51 46.89 -9.52
C ASP A 235 6.74 47.29 -8.27
N ASP A 236 5.64 46.63 -7.94
CA ASP A 236 4.84 46.89 -6.74
C ASP A 236 5.60 46.50 -5.48
N ALA A 237 6.36 45.39 -5.54
CA ALA A 237 7.21 44.95 -4.43
C ALA A 237 8.38 45.96 -4.21
N ASP A 238 9.02 46.43 -5.28
CA ASP A 238 10.11 47.42 -5.21
C ASP A 238 9.60 48.78 -4.71
N ALA A 239 8.42 49.22 -5.14
CA ALA A 239 7.79 50.44 -4.65
C ALA A 239 7.49 50.33 -3.13
N THR A 240 6.92 49.20 -2.69
CA THR A 240 6.62 48.93 -1.27
C THR A 240 7.90 48.91 -0.43
N LYS A 241 8.96 48.22 -0.88
CA LYS A 241 10.24 48.18 -0.20
C LYS A 241 10.82 49.59 -0.05
N THR A 242 10.81 50.37 -1.15
CA THR A 242 11.36 51.76 -1.16
C THR A 242 10.61 52.67 -0.21
N ALA A 243 9.28 52.55 -0.18
CA ALA A 243 8.44 53.34 0.73
C ALA A 243 8.65 52.98 2.22
N CYS A 244 8.94 51.70 2.52
CA CYS A 244 9.13 51.23 3.88
C CYS A 244 10.58 51.38 4.39
N ALA A 245 11.58 51.45 3.51
CA ALA A 245 12.99 51.59 3.92
C ALA A 245 13.26 52.86 4.70
N GLY A 246 13.69 52.75 5.97
CA GLY A 246 13.92 53.86 6.87
C GLY A 246 12.63 54.51 7.42
N ALA A 247 11.47 54.00 7.09
CA ALA A 247 10.19 54.46 7.63
C ALA A 247 9.89 53.86 9.00
N GLN A 248 8.84 54.37 9.65
CA GLN A 248 8.31 53.82 10.90
C GLN A 248 7.28 52.77 10.62
N ALA A 249 7.37 51.59 11.29
CA ALA A 249 6.30 50.60 11.36
C ALA A 249 5.56 50.73 12.70
N VAL A 250 4.24 50.63 12.64
CA VAL A 250 3.36 50.68 13.82
C VAL A 250 2.62 49.34 13.95
N CYS A 251 2.68 48.73 15.11
CA CYS A 251 1.87 47.55 15.39
C CYS A 251 0.40 47.96 15.57
N VAL A 252 -0.45 47.53 14.64
CA VAL A 252 -1.89 47.88 14.63
C VAL A 252 -2.76 46.83 15.33
N SER A 253 -2.30 45.58 15.44
CA SER A 253 -3.00 44.58 16.22
C SER A 253 -2.06 43.46 16.67
N VAL A 254 -2.37 42.86 17.84
CA VAL A 254 -1.69 41.65 18.35
C VAL A 254 -2.74 40.65 18.78
N LYS A 255 -2.87 39.61 17.98
CA LYS A 255 -3.77 38.48 18.27
C LYS A 255 -3.01 37.34 18.93
N ARG A 256 -3.39 36.99 20.16
CA ARG A 256 -2.84 35.86 20.92
C ARG A 256 -3.91 34.79 21.06
N GLU A 257 -3.59 33.58 20.60
CA GLU A 257 -4.52 32.44 20.64
C GLU A 257 -3.84 31.23 21.28
N LYS A 258 -4.42 30.76 22.38
CA LYS A 258 -4.01 29.48 22.96
C LYS A 258 -4.55 28.35 22.09
N LYS A 259 -3.65 27.59 21.48
CA LYS A 259 -3.97 26.43 20.62
C LYS A 259 -3.60 25.13 21.31
N THR A 260 -4.45 24.15 21.16
CA THR A 260 -4.26 22.81 21.72
C THR A 260 -4.26 21.79 20.59
N GLU A 261 -3.13 21.13 20.42
CA GLU A 261 -3.02 19.99 19.49
C GLU A 261 -3.17 18.69 20.29
N GLN A 262 -4.23 17.96 19.97
CA GLN A 262 -4.55 16.72 20.67
C GLN A 262 -3.51 15.63 20.34
N PRO A 263 -3.25 14.68 21.26
CA PRO A 263 -2.44 13.50 20.98
C PRO A 263 -2.94 12.73 19.76
N PRO A 264 -2.04 12.09 18.99
CA PRO A 264 -2.43 11.27 17.86
C PRO A 264 -3.23 10.06 18.31
N ARG A 265 -3.99 9.47 17.40
CA ARG A 265 -4.63 8.16 17.61
C ARG A 265 -3.57 7.06 17.52
N LEU A 266 -3.94 5.86 17.96
CA LEU A 266 -3.14 4.65 17.76
C LEU A 266 -3.04 4.31 16.27
N TYR A 267 -2.21 3.34 15.92
CA TYR A 267 -2.08 2.88 14.54
C TYR A 267 -3.14 1.86 14.16
N ASP A 268 -3.79 2.10 13.02
CA ASP A 268 -4.22 1.09 12.10
C ASP A 268 -3.07 0.71 11.14
N LEU A 269 -3.28 -0.28 10.27
CA LEU A 269 -2.22 -0.71 9.34
C LEU A 269 -1.83 0.41 8.37
N THR A 270 -2.79 1.16 7.83
CA THR A 270 -2.52 2.21 6.83
C THR A 270 -1.69 3.35 7.43
N SER A 271 -2.05 3.85 8.60
CA SER A 271 -1.32 4.92 9.28
C SER A 271 0.08 4.47 9.71
N LEU A 272 0.24 3.21 10.12
CA LEU A 272 1.55 2.62 10.41
C LEU A 272 2.43 2.55 9.15
N GLN A 273 1.90 2.06 8.03
CA GLN A 273 2.61 2.00 6.75
C GLN A 273 3.03 3.38 6.26
N ARG A 274 2.14 4.38 6.38
CA ARG A 274 2.41 5.76 6.00
C ARG A 274 3.55 6.36 6.82
N GLU A 275 3.50 6.22 8.13
CA GLU A 275 4.52 6.82 9.00
C GLU A 275 5.86 6.09 8.90
N ALA A 276 5.88 4.76 8.75
CA ALA A 276 7.09 3.98 8.49
C ALA A 276 7.74 4.33 7.14
N ASN A 277 6.94 4.58 6.09
CA ASN A 277 7.45 5.07 4.81
C ASN A 277 8.07 6.46 4.94
N ARG A 278 7.39 7.38 5.64
CA ARG A 278 7.86 8.75 5.85
C ARG A 278 9.18 8.78 6.61
N LEU A 279 9.28 8.07 7.73
CA LEU A 279 10.46 8.12 8.62
C LEU A 279 11.60 7.23 8.13
N PHE A 280 11.31 5.99 7.76
CA PHE A 280 12.34 4.98 7.49
C PHE A 280 12.46 4.61 6.00
N GLY A 281 11.57 5.09 5.15
CA GLY A 281 11.51 4.74 3.72
C GLY A 281 11.04 3.30 3.47
N PHE A 282 10.43 2.64 4.45
CA PHE A 282 9.88 1.29 4.26
C PHE A 282 8.72 1.33 3.27
N THR A 283 8.64 0.35 2.39
CA THR A 283 7.44 0.16 1.58
C THR A 283 6.29 -0.33 2.45
N ALA A 284 5.05 -0.13 1.99
CA ALA A 284 3.86 -0.64 2.68
C ALA A 284 3.94 -2.16 2.88
N LYS A 285 4.51 -2.88 1.90
CA LYS A 285 4.74 -4.33 2.01
C LYS A 285 5.78 -4.66 3.07
N GLN A 286 6.93 -4.00 3.08
CA GLN A 286 7.97 -4.22 4.10
C GLN A 286 7.43 -3.95 5.50
N THR A 287 6.66 -2.87 5.68
CA THR A 287 6.02 -2.56 6.96
C THR A 287 5.08 -3.67 7.40
N LEU A 288 4.24 -4.16 6.48
CA LEU A 288 3.33 -5.28 6.77
C LEU A 288 4.11 -6.57 7.10
N ASP A 289 5.17 -6.88 6.36
CA ASP A 289 5.98 -8.08 6.58
C ASP A 289 6.65 -8.03 7.97
N TYR A 290 7.24 -6.90 8.36
CA TYR A 290 7.80 -6.73 9.72
C TYR A 290 6.74 -6.79 10.81
N ALA A 291 5.59 -6.12 10.61
CA ALA A 291 4.50 -6.17 11.57
C ALA A 291 3.94 -7.60 11.75
N GLN A 292 3.83 -8.35 10.66
CA GLN A 292 3.40 -9.76 10.67
C GLN A 292 4.41 -10.64 11.44
N GLN A 293 5.71 -10.47 11.21
CA GLN A 293 6.75 -11.20 11.93
C GLN A 293 6.74 -10.90 13.43
N LEU A 294 6.56 -9.61 13.80
CA LEU A 294 6.44 -9.20 15.20
C LEU A 294 5.19 -9.78 15.87
N TYR A 295 4.08 -9.85 15.15
CA TYR A 295 2.85 -10.50 15.61
C TYR A 295 3.05 -12.01 15.84
N GLU A 296 3.71 -12.70 14.92
CA GLU A 296 4.01 -14.14 15.05
C GLU A 296 4.95 -14.44 16.22
N LYS A 297 5.86 -13.51 16.54
CA LYS A 297 6.71 -13.52 17.74
C LYS A 297 5.96 -13.12 19.01
N LYS A 298 4.67 -12.75 18.90
CA LYS A 298 3.81 -12.25 19.99
C LYS A 298 4.27 -10.92 20.62
N LEU A 299 5.02 -10.10 19.89
CA LEU A 299 5.53 -8.82 20.36
C LEU A 299 4.64 -7.64 19.95
N LEU A 300 3.75 -7.86 18.98
CA LEU A 300 2.81 -6.88 18.44
C LEU A 300 1.42 -7.51 18.36
N THR A 301 0.37 -6.71 18.48
CA THR A 301 -1.00 -7.15 18.22
C THR A 301 -1.24 -7.34 16.72
N TYR A 302 -2.39 -7.90 16.34
CA TYR A 302 -2.67 -8.22 14.94
C TYR A 302 -2.59 -6.99 14.03
N PRO A 303 -1.74 -7.00 12.98
CA PRO A 303 -1.41 -5.79 12.24
C PRO A 303 -2.44 -5.40 11.17
N ARG A 304 -3.32 -6.33 10.72
CA ARG A 304 -4.28 -6.04 9.65
C ARG A 304 -5.59 -5.52 10.20
N THR A 305 -5.54 -4.38 10.84
CA THR A 305 -6.70 -3.69 11.42
C THR A 305 -6.90 -2.32 10.78
N ASP A 306 -8.13 -1.87 10.74
CA ASP A 306 -8.56 -0.53 10.35
C ASP A 306 -8.89 0.35 11.55
N SER A 307 -8.91 -0.22 12.76
CA SER A 307 -9.20 0.51 13.99
C SER A 307 -7.97 1.23 14.53
N GLN A 308 -8.20 2.45 15.03
CA GLN A 308 -7.23 3.27 15.77
C GLN A 308 -7.56 3.35 17.27
N TYR A 309 -8.40 2.42 17.75
CA TYR A 309 -8.90 2.37 19.12
C TYR A 309 -8.69 0.99 19.71
N LEU A 310 -8.66 0.92 21.03
CA LEU A 310 -8.73 -0.30 21.84
C LEU A 310 -10.19 -0.49 22.31
N THR A 311 -10.53 -1.72 22.66
CA THR A 311 -11.79 -2.01 23.33
C THR A 311 -11.69 -1.61 24.83
N ASP A 312 -12.83 -1.31 25.45
CA ASP A 312 -12.87 -0.77 26.81
C ASP A 312 -12.32 -1.76 27.86
N ASP A 313 -12.46 -3.08 27.61
CA ASP A 313 -11.94 -4.16 28.43
C ASP A 313 -10.39 -4.24 28.42
N MET A 314 -9.73 -3.63 27.44
CA MET A 314 -8.26 -3.63 27.33
C MET A 314 -7.57 -2.58 28.21
N GLN A 315 -8.31 -1.74 28.94
CA GLN A 315 -7.70 -0.69 29.77
C GLN A 315 -6.61 -1.21 30.71
N PRO A 316 -6.83 -2.26 31.52
CA PRO A 316 -5.78 -2.76 32.45
C PRO A 316 -4.53 -3.27 31.72
N THR A 317 -4.73 -3.93 30.58
CA THR A 317 -3.63 -4.42 29.75
C THR A 317 -2.82 -3.25 29.17
N ALA A 318 -3.48 -2.22 28.64
CA ALA A 318 -2.83 -1.03 28.12
C ALA A 318 -2.06 -0.26 29.17
N GLU A 319 -2.60 -0.11 30.38
CA GLU A 319 -1.92 0.51 31.55
C GLU A 319 -0.63 -0.25 31.92
N SER A 320 -0.71 -1.57 31.96
CA SER A 320 0.43 -2.44 32.28
C SER A 320 1.53 -2.33 31.19
N ILE A 321 1.14 -2.31 29.91
CA ILE A 321 2.07 -2.14 28.79
C ILE A 321 2.76 -0.79 28.88
N VAL A 322 2.01 0.31 29.01
CA VAL A 322 2.56 1.67 29.08
C VAL A 322 3.55 1.79 30.25
N SER A 323 3.19 1.28 31.43
CA SER A 323 4.06 1.29 32.60
C SER A 323 5.37 0.53 32.37
N GLY A 324 5.33 -0.60 31.67
CA GLY A 324 6.50 -1.40 31.34
C GLY A 324 7.37 -0.81 30.21
N LEU A 325 6.80 0.01 29.33
CA LEU A 325 7.54 0.64 28.23
C LEU A 325 8.45 1.78 28.68
N TRP A 326 8.09 2.54 29.72
CA TRP A 326 8.86 3.69 30.19
C TRP A 326 10.34 3.37 30.46
N PRO A 327 10.68 2.35 31.27
CA PRO A 327 12.07 2.03 31.54
C PRO A 327 12.80 1.37 30.36
N LEU A 328 12.05 0.80 29.41
CA LEU A 328 12.61 0.05 28.28
C LEU A 328 13.07 0.96 27.13
N LEU A 329 12.46 2.14 27.00
CA LEU A 329 12.65 3.01 25.85
C LEU A 329 13.50 4.24 26.20
N SER A 330 14.71 4.33 25.64
CA SER A 330 15.65 5.42 25.93
C SER A 330 15.10 6.82 25.63
N PHE A 331 14.28 6.96 24.59
CA PHE A 331 13.66 8.25 24.23
C PHE A 331 12.56 8.68 25.20
N ALA A 332 12.03 7.77 26.01
CA ALA A 332 11.02 8.07 27.02
C ALA A 332 11.64 8.33 28.42
N ALA A 333 12.93 8.05 28.61
CA ALA A 333 13.60 8.18 29.89
C ALA A 333 13.51 9.61 30.47
N GLY A 334 13.14 9.71 31.76
CA GLY A 334 13.03 10.99 32.49
C GLY A 334 11.87 11.89 32.04
N LEU A 335 10.92 11.39 31.27
CA LEU A 335 9.66 12.10 31.01
C LEU A 335 8.67 11.80 32.13
N ASP A 336 8.09 12.85 32.71
CA ASP A 336 6.99 12.73 33.67
C ASP A 336 5.67 12.90 32.91
N ILE A 337 4.99 11.78 32.65
CA ILE A 337 3.73 11.77 31.90
C ILE A 337 2.68 11.00 32.69
N ALA A 338 1.55 11.66 32.96
CA ALA A 338 0.36 11.01 33.48
C ALA A 338 -0.48 10.48 32.34
N PRO A 339 -0.52 9.15 32.06
CA PRO A 339 -1.23 8.59 30.92
C PRO A 339 -2.75 8.79 31.01
N GLN A 340 -3.39 9.12 29.86
CA GLN A 340 -4.82 9.33 29.72
C GLN A 340 -5.42 8.33 28.75
N PHE A 341 -5.97 7.23 29.24
CA PHE A 341 -6.45 6.12 28.41
C PHE A 341 -7.83 6.37 27.77
N GLY A 342 -8.70 7.17 28.36
CA GLY A 342 -10.06 7.39 27.86
C GLY A 342 -10.16 7.88 26.41
N ARG A 343 -9.06 8.34 25.82
CA ARG A 343 -9.01 8.80 24.42
C ARG A 343 -8.74 7.69 23.43
N VAL A 344 -8.09 6.62 23.86
CA VAL A 344 -7.71 5.47 23.04
C VAL A 344 -8.68 4.30 23.16
N LEU A 345 -9.60 4.36 24.14
CA LEU A 345 -10.61 3.34 24.41
C LEU A 345 -11.93 3.72 23.74
N ASN A 346 -12.48 2.87 22.90
CA ASN A 346 -13.80 3.00 22.31
C ASN A 346 -14.21 1.71 21.60
N SER A 347 -14.89 0.78 22.31
CA SER A 347 -15.31 -0.51 21.75
C SER A 347 -16.23 -0.36 20.52
N LYS A 348 -17.01 0.73 20.41
CA LYS A 348 -17.88 0.98 19.24
C LYS A 348 -17.14 1.31 17.95
N LYS A 349 -15.85 1.67 18.05
CA LYS A 349 -14.96 1.99 16.91
C LYS A 349 -13.94 0.91 16.65
N VAL A 350 -14.14 -0.26 17.21
CA VAL A 350 -13.38 -1.47 16.93
C VAL A 350 -14.29 -2.43 16.19
N SER A 351 -13.95 -2.75 14.95
CA SER A 351 -14.69 -3.70 14.11
C SER A 351 -14.21 -5.14 14.40
N ASP A 352 -13.29 -5.62 13.60
CA ASP A 352 -12.75 -6.99 13.67
C ASP A 352 -11.58 -7.09 14.66
N HIS A 353 -10.74 -6.08 14.68
CA HIS A 353 -9.52 -6.02 15.49
C HIS A 353 -9.29 -4.60 16.03
N HIS A 354 -8.77 -4.51 17.24
CA HIS A 354 -8.34 -3.25 17.81
C HIS A 354 -7.04 -2.72 17.19
N ALA A 355 -6.66 -1.51 17.54
CA ALA A 355 -5.45 -0.83 17.06
C ALA A 355 -4.16 -1.65 17.31
N ILE A 356 -3.14 -1.36 16.52
CA ILE A 356 -1.82 -1.98 16.63
C ILE A 356 -1.07 -1.39 17.83
N ILE A 357 -0.77 -2.24 18.82
CA ILE A 357 0.02 -1.89 20.00
C ILE A 357 1.07 -2.97 20.31
N PRO A 358 2.15 -2.67 21.06
CA PRO A 358 3.04 -3.70 21.59
C PRO A 358 2.29 -4.56 22.62
N THR A 359 2.83 -5.73 22.91
CA THR A 359 2.24 -6.67 23.87
C THR A 359 3.02 -6.70 25.19
N MET A 360 2.47 -7.34 26.22
CA MET A 360 3.21 -7.62 27.47
C MET A 360 4.41 -8.54 27.25
N GLU A 361 4.37 -9.41 26.27
CA GLU A 361 5.50 -10.26 25.88
C GLU A 361 6.70 -9.41 25.41
N PHE A 362 6.45 -8.32 24.66
CA PHE A 362 7.50 -7.37 24.30
C PHE A 362 8.08 -6.66 25.52
N VAL A 363 7.24 -6.22 26.45
CA VAL A 363 7.70 -5.57 27.69
C VAL A 363 8.66 -6.47 28.46
N GLN A 364 8.43 -7.79 28.48
CA GLN A 364 9.25 -8.77 29.15
C GLN A 364 10.54 -9.12 28.41
N LYS A 365 10.47 -9.25 27.06
CA LYS A 365 11.60 -9.72 26.23
C LYS A 365 12.46 -8.60 25.67
N GLY A 366 11.92 -7.39 25.51
CA GLY A 366 12.62 -6.29 24.87
C GLY A 366 12.89 -6.52 23.38
N PHE A 367 14.00 -5.98 22.90
CA PHE A 367 14.38 -6.00 21.47
C PHE A 367 15.29 -7.17 21.08
N ASP A 368 15.53 -8.12 21.96
CA ASP A 368 16.46 -9.23 21.70
C ASP A 368 15.98 -10.11 20.53
N GLY A 369 16.92 -10.49 19.67
CA GLY A 369 16.64 -11.35 18.51
C GLY A 369 15.82 -10.70 17.37
N LEU A 370 15.65 -9.37 17.38
CA LEU A 370 14.98 -8.64 16.34
C LEU A 370 15.95 -8.06 15.30
N THR A 371 15.53 -8.06 14.05
CA THR A 371 16.24 -7.36 12.96
C THR A 371 16.11 -5.84 13.13
N GLU A 372 16.98 -5.06 12.49
CA GLU A 372 16.91 -3.59 12.57
C GLU A 372 15.59 -3.01 12.03
N GLY A 373 15.01 -3.64 10.98
CA GLY A 373 13.69 -3.25 10.48
C GLY A 373 12.57 -3.49 11.49
N GLU A 374 12.57 -4.66 12.14
CA GLU A 374 11.62 -4.99 13.21
C GLU A 374 11.76 -4.06 14.42
N LYS A 375 13.01 -3.77 14.86
CA LYS A 375 13.28 -2.84 15.97
C LYS A 375 12.74 -1.44 15.67
N LYS A 376 13.02 -0.90 14.48
CA LYS A 376 12.52 0.41 14.06
C LYS A 376 10.99 0.46 14.06
N LEU A 377 10.33 -0.56 13.49
CA LEU A 377 8.88 -0.61 13.43
C LEU A 377 8.25 -0.73 14.81
N LEU A 378 8.78 -1.62 15.66
CA LEU A 378 8.27 -1.82 17.01
C LEU A 378 8.47 -0.57 17.89
N SER A 379 9.64 0.08 17.79
CA SER A 379 9.90 1.35 18.46
C SER A 379 8.92 2.45 18.02
N LEU A 380 8.56 2.49 16.73
CA LEU A 380 7.58 3.42 16.19
C LEU A 380 6.18 3.19 16.80
N VAL A 381 5.76 1.92 16.91
CA VAL A 381 4.48 1.56 17.54
C VAL A 381 4.48 1.91 19.03
N CYS A 382 5.58 1.64 19.74
CA CYS A 382 5.73 2.03 21.15
C CYS A 382 5.65 3.55 21.32
N CYS A 383 6.37 4.31 20.48
CA CYS A 383 6.31 5.77 20.49
C CYS A 383 4.87 6.28 20.28
N LYS A 384 4.14 5.69 19.32
CA LYS A 384 2.75 6.07 19.06
C LYS A 384 1.83 5.82 20.24
N LEU A 385 1.95 4.66 20.91
CA LEU A 385 1.17 4.36 22.10
C LEU A 385 1.43 5.39 23.21
N LEU A 386 2.71 5.67 23.51
CA LEU A 386 3.08 6.65 24.51
C LEU A 386 2.58 8.08 24.15
N CYS A 387 2.69 8.48 22.89
CA CYS A 387 2.15 9.75 22.43
C CYS A 387 0.62 9.80 22.56
N ALA A 388 -0.09 8.72 22.23
CA ALA A 388 -1.56 8.68 22.21
C ALA A 388 -2.19 8.82 23.61
N VAL A 389 -1.49 8.36 24.63
CA VAL A 389 -1.93 8.46 26.04
C VAL A 389 -1.35 9.68 26.76
N ALA A 390 -0.47 10.46 26.13
CA ALA A 390 0.14 11.63 26.75
C ALA A 390 -0.78 12.86 26.76
N ALA A 391 -0.35 13.90 27.48
CA ALA A 391 -1.05 15.18 27.51
C ALA A 391 -1.02 15.88 26.13
N PRO A 392 -2.02 16.71 25.81
CA PRO A 392 -2.00 17.54 24.61
C PRO A 392 -0.80 18.50 24.55
N HIS A 393 -0.37 18.81 23.35
CA HIS A 393 0.57 19.90 23.08
C HIS A 393 -0.16 21.22 23.08
N VAL A 394 0.24 22.14 23.96
CA VAL A 394 -0.39 23.47 24.10
C VAL A 394 0.62 24.55 23.82
N TYR A 395 0.23 25.51 22.99
CA TYR A 395 1.06 26.66 22.66
C TYR A 395 0.20 27.91 22.47
N GLU A 396 0.82 29.07 22.65
CA GLU A 396 0.26 30.35 22.27
C GLU A 396 0.77 30.70 20.86
N ALA A 397 -0.16 30.90 19.93
CA ALA A 397 0.11 31.44 18.61
C ALA A 397 -0.08 32.97 18.68
N VAL A 398 0.95 33.71 18.29
CA VAL A 398 0.91 35.18 18.25
C VAL A 398 0.95 35.59 16.79
N THR A 399 0.02 36.46 16.39
CA THR A 399 0.02 37.12 15.09
C THR A 399 -0.02 38.62 15.34
N ALA A 400 1.05 39.32 14.94
CA ALA A 400 1.12 40.76 15.04
C ALA A 400 1.03 41.35 13.63
N THR A 401 0.16 42.34 13.45
CA THR A 401 -0.03 43.06 12.19
C THR A 401 0.57 44.46 12.34
N PHE A 402 1.33 44.86 11.35
CA PHE A 402 2.01 46.14 11.30
C PHE A 402 1.60 46.93 10.07
N THR A 403 1.52 48.24 10.21
CA THR A 403 1.42 49.17 9.09
C THR A 403 2.74 49.93 8.94
N CYS A 404 3.32 49.95 7.74
CA CYS A 404 4.51 50.70 7.39
C CYS A 404 4.31 51.40 6.04
N ALA A 405 4.43 52.73 5.99
CA ALA A 405 4.19 53.53 4.79
C ALA A 405 2.88 53.17 4.05
N GLY A 406 1.80 52.88 4.81
CA GLY A 406 0.48 52.50 4.27
C GLY A 406 0.33 51.06 3.81
N ASN A 407 1.39 50.23 3.93
CA ASN A 407 1.34 48.80 3.59
C ASN A 407 1.25 47.95 4.85
N GLU A 408 0.57 46.78 4.73
CA GLU A 408 0.38 45.84 5.83
C GLU A 408 1.43 44.75 5.82
N PHE A 409 1.92 44.39 7.02
CA PHE A 409 2.90 43.33 7.24
C PHE A 409 2.45 42.45 8.42
N THR A 410 2.74 41.15 8.36
CA THR A 410 2.37 40.21 9.40
C THR A 410 3.61 39.50 9.96
N ALA A 411 3.75 39.50 11.30
CA ALA A 411 4.68 38.62 12.01
C ALA A 411 3.92 37.51 12.72
N LYS A 412 4.47 36.29 12.65
CA LYS A 412 3.87 35.12 13.34
C LYS A 412 4.89 34.48 14.27
N GLY A 413 4.47 34.20 15.48
CA GLY A 413 5.27 33.52 16.48
C GLY A 413 4.50 32.42 17.19
N LYS A 414 5.26 31.57 17.89
CA LYS A 414 4.71 30.45 18.65
C LYS A 414 5.52 30.27 19.93
N THR A 415 4.84 30.34 21.08
CA THR A 415 5.43 30.04 22.39
C THR A 415 4.85 28.73 22.92
N ILE A 416 5.67 27.75 23.23
CA ILE A 416 5.23 26.44 23.74
C ILE A 416 4.92 26.59 25.24
N LEU A 417 3.64 26.35 25.61
CA LEU A 417 3.19 26.36 27.00
C LEU A 417 3.31 24.97 27.64
N THR A 418 2.97 23.93 26.90
CA THR A 418 3.07 22.52 27.33
C THR A 418 3.55 21.67 26.16
N PRO A 419 4.75 21.08 26.21
CA PRO A 419 5.25 20.23 25.13
C PRO A 419 4.34 19.04 24.84
N GLY A 420 3.79 18.40 25.88
CA GLY A 420 2.88 17.27 25.76
C GLY A 420 3.48 16.11 24.94
N TRP A 421 2.63 15.43 24.17
CA TRP A 421 3.00 14.28 23.36
C TRP A 421 4.09 14.57 22.31
N LYS A 422 4.23 15.83 21.86
CA LYS A 422 5.26 16.20 20.88
C LYS A 422 6.68 16.07 21.38
N GLU A 423 6.89 16.16 22.69
CA GLU A 423 8.22 15.93 23.25
C GLU A 423 8.67 14.48 23.11
N ILE A 424 7.76 13.51 23.30
CA ILE A 424 8.04 12.09 23.07
C ILE A 424 8.40 11.88 21.59
N GLU A 425 7.59 12.40 20.69
CA GLU A 425 7.80 12.29 19.24
C GLU A 425 9.13 12.92 18.82
N ARG A 426 9.48 14.09 19.34
CA ARG A 426 10.73 14.78 19.09
C ARG A 426 11.94 13.95 19.49
N ARG A 427 11.92 13.41 20.71
CA ARG A 427 13.00 12.56 21.22
C ARG A 427 13.13 11.26 20.43
N PHE A 428 12.00 10.66 20.08
CA PHE A 428 11.98 9.48 19.20
C PHE A 428 12.63 9.76 17.86
N LYS A 429 12.23 10.84 17.19
CA LYS A 429 12.82 11.23 15.89
C LYS A 429 14.32 11.54 16.01
N ALA A 430 14.74 12.17 17.10
CA ALA A 430 16.15 12.46 17.35
C ALA A 430 17.00 11.19 17.52
N SER A 431 16.44 10.09 18.02
CA SER A 431 17.16 8.82 18.20
C SER A 431 17.54 8.11 16.89
N PHE A 432 16.96 8.53 15.73
CA PHE A 432 17.24 7.98 14.40
C PHE A 432 17.91 8.97 13.45
N LYS A 433 18.12 10.24 13.87
CA LYS A 433 18.84 11.20 13.04
C LYS A 433 20.34 10.91 13.08
N THR A 434 20.95 10.85 11.89
CA THR A 434 22.39 10.98 11.72
C THR A 434 22.74 12.46 11.54
N ASP A 435 23.97 12.86 11.85
CA ASP A 435 24.47 14.26 11.76
C ASP A 435 24.31 14.93 10.37
N ALA A 436 23.83 14.17 9.37
CA ALA A 436 23.59 14.65 7.99
C ALA A 436 22.14 15.12 7.73
N ASP A 437 21.20 14.94 8.64
CA ASP A 437 19.81 15.37 8.48
C ASP A 437 19.61 16.77 9.08
N GLU A 438 19.96 17.80 8.31
CA GLU A 438 19.84 19.23 8.68
C GLU A 438 18.41 19.80 8.71
N ASP A 439 17.38 19.00 8.54
CA ASP A 439 16.02 19.45 8.86
C ASP A 439 15.83 19.51 10.39
N ALA A 440 16.44 20.56 10.98
CA ALA A 440 16.12 20.95 12.33
C ALA A 440 14.60 21.17 12.43
N PRO A 441 13.92 20.67 13.49
CA PRO A 441 12.55 21.08 13.73
C PRO A 441 12.54 22.61 13.76
N GLU A 442 11.62 23.20 13.00
CA GLU A 442 11.37 24.65 13.05
C GLU A 442 11.18 25.00 14.54
N LEU A 443 12.27 25.48 15.15
CA LEU A 443 12.24 25.99 16.52
C LEU A 443 11.13 27.02 16.52
N ALA A 444 10.18 26.86 17.42
CA ALA A 444 9.11 27.83 17.57
C ALA A 444 9.76 29.21 17.64
N ARG A 445 9.61 30.02 16.58
CA ARG A 445 10.16 31.36 16.54
C ARG A 445 9.36 32.18 17.53
N GLU A 446 9.94 32.46 18.68
CA GLU A 446 9.33 33.36 19.63
C GLU A 446 9.42 34.77 19.08
N LEU A 447 8.31 35.46 19.04
CA LEU A 447 8.32 36.89 18.77
C LEU A 447 8.76 37.63 20.05
N PRO A 448 9.48 38.72 19.94
CA PRO A 448 9.69 39.64 21.07
C PRO A 448 8.34 40.07 21.62
N GLU A 449 8.34 40.60 22.83
CA GLU A 449 7.11 41.14 23.40
C GLU A 449 6.67 42.37 22.61
N ILE A 450 5.55 42.24 21.90
CA ILE A 450 4.98 43.25 21.02
C ILE A 450 3.61 43.62 21.56
N THR A 451 3.35 44.93 21.62
CA THR A 451 2.09 45.53 22.03
C THR A 451 1.43 46.36 20.93
N GLU A 452 0.11 46.50 20.94
CA GLU A 452 -0.61 47.38 20.02
C GLU A 452 -0.19 48.83 20.25
N GLY A 453 0.02 49.57 19.15
CA GLY A 453 0.52 50.92 19.16
C GLY A 453 2.04 51.04 19.26
N GLN A 454 2.78 49.96 19.50
CA GLN A 454 4.24 49.98 19.54
C GLN A 454 4.80 50.33 18.17
N THR A 455 5.80 51.22 18.19
CA THR A 455 6.47 51.70 16.98
C THR A 455 7.88 51.16 16.87
N PHE A 456 8.27 50.89 15.63
CA PHE A 456 9.58 50.38 15.26
C PHE A 456 10.18 51.33 14.22
N ASP A 457 11.30 52.00 14.52
CA ASP A 457 11.86 53.05 13.70
C ASP A 457 13.40 53.17 13.91
N PRO A 458 14.18 53.18 12.83
CA PRO A 458 13.82 52.94 11.44
C PRO A 458 13.69 51.43 11.15
N VAL A 459 12.85 51.06 10.17
CA VAL A 459 12.79 49.67 9.68
C VAL A 459 13.75 49.47 8.51
N GLU A 460 14.38 48.29 8.47
CA GLU A 460 15.05 47.78 7.29
C GLU A 460 14.02 47.02 6.42
N ALA A 461 14.06 47.31 5.09
CA ALA A 461 13.15 46.61 4.16
C ALA A 461 13.94 45.81 3.14
N SER A 462 13.56 44.58 2.92
CA SER A 462 14.17 43.67 1.96
C SER A 462 13.10 42.93 1.12
N ILE A 463 13.49 42.38 -0.04
CA ILE A 463 12.62 41.56 -0.89
C ILE A 463 13.22 40.17 -1.03
N THR A 464 12.38 39.16 -0.92
CA THR A 464 12.74 37.82 -1.30
C THR A 464 11.92 37.38 -2.52
N GLU A 465 12.59 36.71 -3.45
CA GLU A 465 11.97 36.13 -4.63
C GLU A 465 11.57 34.65 -4.36
N HIS A 466 10.38 34.30 -4.76
CA HIS A 466 9.85 32.96 -4.62
C HIS A 466 9.18 32.50 -5.91
N PHE A 467 8.94 31.21 -6.01
CA PHE A 467 8.20 30.62 -7.11
C PHE A 467 7.13 29.67 -6.56
N THR A 468 5.99 29.64 -7.23
CA THR A 468 5.02 28.58 -7.00
C THR A 468 5.65 27.24 -7.34
N THR A 469 5.29 26.18 -6.61
CA THR A 469 5.82 24.84 -6.79
C THR A 469 4.71 23.86 -7.19
N PRO A 470 4.98 22.91 -8.10
CA PRO A 470 4.00 21.89 -8.44
C PRO A 470 3.72 20.98 -7.23
N PRO A 471 2.61 20.26 -7.25
CA PRO A 471 2.40 19.21 -6.27
C PRO A 471 3.53 18.18 -6.35
N LYS A 472 3.96 17.66 -5.20
CA LYS A 472 5.02 16.64 -5.17
C LYS A 472 4.49 15.32 -5.74
N PRO A 473 5.34 14.51 -6.42
CA PRO A 473 5.00 13.15 -6.79
C PRO A 473 4.51 12.34 -5.58
N TYR A 474 3.65 11.36 -5.81
CA TYR A 474 3.22 10.49 -4.73
C TYR A 474 4.38 9.66 -4.18
N THR A 475 4.44 9.54 -2.86
CA THR A 475 5.14 8.49 -2.13
C THR A 475 4.14 7.44 -1.68
N GLU A 476 4.59 6.30 -1.14
CA GLU A 476 3.63 5.34 -0.58
C GLU A 476 2.81 5.95 0.56
N ASP A 477 3.41 6.78 1.44
CA ASP A 477 2.66 7.55 2.47
C ASP A 477 1.51 8.34 1.85
N THR A 478 1.81 9.20 0.88
CA THR A 478 0.82 10.12 0.32
C THR A 478 -0.19 9.43 -0.59
N LEU A 479 0.20 8.35 -1.28
CA LEU A 479 -0.71 7.56 -2.11
C LEU A 479 -1.67 6.72 -1.25
N LEU A 480 -1.19 6.05 -0.19
CA LEU A 480 -2.05 5.33 0.74
C LEU A 480 -3.09 6.25 1.38
N SER A 481 -2.68 7.46 1.78
CA SER A 481 -3.61 8.48 2.28
C SER A 481 -4.64 8.93 1.23
N ALA A 482 -4.22 9.02 -0.03
CA ALA A 482 -5.13 9.38 -1.11
C ALA A 482 -6.10 8.24 -1.45
N MET A 483 -5.63 6.99 -1.46
CA MET A 483 -6.47 5.79 -1.62
C MET A 483 -7.55 5.69 -0.53
N GLU A 484 -7.20 6.01 0.71
CA GLU A 484 -8.11 5.96 1.85
C GLU A 484 -9.25 6.97 1.74
N ARG A 485 -8.99 8.13 1.14
CA ARG A 485 -9.98 9.20 0.94
C ARG A 485 -10.72 9.13 -0.40
N ALA A 486 -10.21 8.34 -1.35
CA ALA A 486 -10.77 8.29 -2.70
C ALA A 486 -12.19 7.70 -2.70
N GLY A 487 -13.20 8.51 -3.06
CA GLY A 487 -14.59 8.11 -3.06
C GLY A 487 -15.21 7.90 -1.68
N ALA A 488 -14.51 8.23 -0.58
CA ALA A 488 -15.03 8.06 0.78
C ALA A 488 -16.25 8.95 1.06
N GLU A 489 -16.33 10.11 0.40
CA GLU A 489 -17.48 11.04 0.54
C GLU A 489 -18.77 10.46 -0.07
N ASP A 490 -18.66 9.52 -1.01
CA ASP A 490 -19.77 8.87 -1.69
C ASP A 490 -20.18 7.54 -1.03
N MET A 491 -19.51 7.14 0.06
CA MET A 491 -19.76 5.87 0.77
C MET A 491 -20.55 6.11 2.06
N PRO A 492 -21.43 5.17 2.48
CA PRO A 492 -22.08 5.21 3.78
C PRO A 492 -21.05 5.26 4.92
N GLU A 493 -21.36 5.99 6.01
CA GLU A 493 -20.48 6.07 7.19
C GLU A 493 -20.19 4.71 7.83
N ASP A 494 -21.13 3.79 7.72
CA ASP A 494 -21.06 2.42 8.23
C ASP A 494 -20.62 1.39 7.18
N ALA A 495 -20.17 1.84 6.01
CA ALA A 495 -19.54 0.93 5.05
C ALA A 495 -18.34 0.25 5.73
N GLU A 496 -18.28 -1.09 5.66
CA GLU A 496 -17.16 -1.87 6.21
C GLU A 496 -15.80 -1.40 5.67
N ARG A 497 -15.81 -0.76 4.51
CA ARG A 497 -14.60 -0.32 3.81
C ARG A 497 -14.79 1.07 3.20
N GLN A 498 -13.91 1.97 3.55
CA GLN A 498 -13.86 3.31 2.96
C GLN A 498 -12.64 3.47 2.06
N GLY A 499 -12.83 4.17 0.94
CA GLY A 499 -11.77 4.43 -0.03
C GLY A 499 -11.46 3.26 -0.97
N LEU A 500 -10.32 3.33 -1.62
CA LEU A 500 -9.82 2.30 -2.54
C LEU A 500 -9.03 1.22 -1.79
N GLY A 501 -9.57 0.01 -1.78
CA GLY A 501 -8.98 -1.15 -1.09
C GLY A 501 -9.06 -1.05 0.43
N THR A 502 -8.72 -2.14 1.10
CA THR A 502 -8.66 -2.22 2.56
C THR A 502 -7.23 -1.98 3.05
N PRO A 503 -7.01 -1.65 4.31
CA PRO A 503 -5.67 -1.61 4.89
C PRO A 503 -4.84 -2.85 4.58
N ALA A 504 -5.45 -4.03 4.67
CA ALA A 504 -4.80 -5.31 4.38
C ALA A 504 -4.39 -5.51 2.91
N THR A 505 -5.10 -4.90 1.95
CA THR A 505 -4.91 -5.13 0.52
C THR A 505 -4.14 -4.03 -0.20
N ARG A 506 -4.13 -2.80 0.30
CA ARG A 506 -3.47 -1.65 -0.35
C ARG A 506 -2.00 -1.92 -0.69
N ALA A 507 -1.23 -2.48 0.25
CA ALA A 507 0.17 -2.83 0.01
C ALA A 507 0.35 -3.79 -1.17
N SER A 508 -0.48 -4.84 -1.26
CA SER A 508 -0.42 -5.82 -2.35
C SER A 508 -0.81 -5.22 -3.70
N ILE A 509 -1.72 -4.25 -3.72
CA ILE A 509 -2.12 -3.51 -4.93
C ILE A 509 -0.94 -2.69 -5.46
N LEU A 510 -0.24 -1.95 -4.59
CA LEU A 510 0.94 -1.18 -4.97
C LEU A 510 2.05 -2.08 -5.51
N GLU A 511 2.36 -3.18 -4.81
CA GLU A 511 3.35 -4.16 -5.28
C GLU A 511 2.96 -4.76 -6.64
N LYS A 512 1.69 -5.08 -6.85
CA LYS A 512 1.20 -5.62 -8.11
C LYS A 512 1.37 -4.63 -9.26
N LEU A 513 1.08 -3.35 -9.05
CA LEU A 513 1.30 -2.29 -10.06
C LEU A 513 2.79 -2.16 -10.44
N VAL A 514 3.69 -2.27 -9.46
CA VAL A 514 5.14 -2.24 -9.70
C VAL A 514 5.61 -3.50 -10.41
N GLN A 515 5.19 -4.68 -9.98
CA GLN A 515 5.56 -5.97 -10.58
C GLN A 515 5.10 -6.09 -12.04
N MET A 516 3.93 -5.55 -12.36
CA MET A 516 3.41 -5.51 -13.73
C MET A 516 4.07 -4.44 -14.60
N GLY A 517 4.90 -3.59 -14.04
CA GLY A 517 5.63 -2.55 -14.76
C GLY A 517 4.77 -1.35 -15.14
N PHE A 518 3.62 -1.13 -14.50
CA PHE A 518 2.80 0.07 -14.68
C PHE A 518 3.26 1.24 -13.82
N VAL A 519 3.96 0.93 -12.72
CA VAL A 519 4.53 1.91 -11.78
C VAL A 519 5.99 1.56 -11.52
N GLU A 520 6.84 2.56 -11.41
CA GLU A 520 8.23 2.42 -10.96
C GLU A 520 8.48 3.19 -9.68
N ARG A 521 9.41 2.69 -8.84
CA ARG A 521 9.90 3.38 -7.65
C ARG A 521 11.19 4.13 -7.97
N LYS A 522 11.22 5.44 -7.72
CA LYS A 522 12.45 6.27 -7.75
C LYS A 522 12.68 6.85 -6.35
N GLY A 523 13.56 6.23 -5.58
CA GLY A 523 13.67 6.51 -4.14
C GLY A 523 12.35 6.23 -3.43
N LYS A 524 11.78 7.21 -2.73
CA LYS A 524 10.47 7.10 -2.09
C LYS A 524 9.28 7.37 -3.05
N GLN A 525 9.55 7.92 -4.25
CA GLN A 525 8.51 8.34 -5.19
C GLN A 525 7.97 7.16 -6.00
N LEU A 526 6.67 7.19 -6.25
CA LEU A 526 5.94 6.29 -7.14
C LEU A 526 5.58 7.05 -8.42
N LEU A 527 6.09 6.60 -9.56
CA LEU A 527 5.87 7.23 -10.85
C LEU A 527 5.20 6.25 -11.81
N PRO A 528 4.17 6.67 -12.57
CA PRO A 528 3.60 5.81 -13.61
C PRO A 528 4.63 5.66 -14.74
N THR A 529 4.71 4.46 -15.30
CA THR A 529 5.52 4.20 -16.50
C THR A 529 4.73 4.60 -17.76
N LYS A 530 5.40 4.62 -18.93
CA LYS A 530 4.70 4.81 -20.21
C LYS A 530 3.55 3.80 -20.39
N ASP A 531 3.75 2.55 -19.99
CA ASP A 531 2.71 1.53 -20.04
C ASP A 531 1.56 1.81 -19.08
N GLY A 532 1.87 2.34 -17.88
CA GLY A 532 0.87 2.77 -16.91
C GLY A 532 0.03 3.94 -17.44
N HIS A 533 0.65 4.95 -18.02
CA HIS A 533 -0.05 6.05 -18.69
C HIS A 533 -0.97 5.55 -19.82
N ASN A 534 -0.41 4.73 -20.71
CA ASN A 534 -1.17 4.20 -21.82
C ASN A 534 -2.38 3.37 -21.37
N LEU A 535 -2.21 2.57 -20.30
CA LEU A 535 -3.32 1.78 -19.74
C LEU A 535 -4.47 2.68 -19.29
N VAL A 536 -4.18 3.72 -18.52
CA VAL A 536 -5.21 4.66 -18.06
C VAL A 536 -5.90 5.36 -19.24
N CYS A 537 -5.14 5.79 -20.25
CA CYS A 537 -5.68 6.49 -21.42
C CYS A 537 -6.62 5.63 -22.27
N VAL A 538 -6.45 4.31 -22.30
CA VAL A 538 -7.26 3.42 -23.13
C VAL A 538 -8.46 2.82 -22.40
N LEU A 539 -8.50 2.92 -21.07
CA LEU A 539 -9.60 2.41 -20.28
C LEU A 539 -10.73 3.44 -20.15
N PRO A 540 -11.99 3.00 -20.10
CA PRO A 540 -13.11 3.90 -19.82
C PRO A 540 -13.06 4.43 -18.38
N GLU A 541 -13.62 5.61 -18.19
CA GLU A 541 -13.66 6.30 -16.89
C GLU A 541 -14.24 5.43 -15.78
N VAL A 542 -15.28 4.65 -16.07
CA VAL A 542 -15.89 3.73 -15.09
C VAL A 542 -14.90 2.75 -14.46
N LEU A 543 -13.82 2.37 -15.17
CA LEU A 543 -12.77 1.49 -14.64
C LEU A 543 -11.59 2.26 -14.03
N THR A 544 -11.46 3.55 -14.28
CA THR A 544 -10.37 4.40 -13.80
C THR A 544 -10.77 5.33 -12.65
N SER A 545 -12.09 5.50 -12.43
CA SER A 545 -12.65 6.29 -11.33
C SER A 545 -12.81 5.45 -10.04
N PRO A 546 -12.61 6.02 -8.86
CA PRO A 546 -12.97 5.39 -7.59
C PRO A 546 -14.48 5.24 -7.37
N GLN A 547 -15.32 5.94 -8.15
CA GLN A 547 -16.77 5.98 -7.99
C GLN A 547 -17.42 4.59 -8.12
N LEU A 548 -16.95 3.76 -9.05
CA LEU A 548 -17.43 2.37 -9.18
C LEU A 548 -17.25 1.59 -7.87
N THR A 549 -16.12 1.83 -7.18
CA THR A 549 -15.88 1.18 -5.88
C THR A 549 -16.84 1.68 -4.82
N ALA A 550 -17.12 2.98 -4.77
CA ALA A 550 -18.05 3.58 -3.82
C ALA A 550 -19.48 3.07 -4.04
N GLU A 551 -19.96 3.04 -5.29
CA GLU A 551 -21.28 2.50 -5.66
C GLU A 551 -21.43 1.02 -5.25
N TRP A 552 -20.40 0.20 -5.48
CA TRP A 552 -20.44 -1.20 -5.09
C TRP A 552 -20.47 -1.36 -3.57
N GLU A 553 -19.61 -0.67 -2.83
CA GLU A 553 -19.58 -0.78 -1.36
C GLU A 553 -20.90 -0.31 -0.74
N THR A 554 -21.57 0.69 -1.31
CA THR A 554 -22.89 1.12 -0.90
C THR A 554 -23.91 -0.01 -1.06
N LYS A 555 -23.98 -0.62 -2.24
CA LYS A 555 -24.91 -1.74 -2.51
C LYS A 555 -24.57 -2.99 -1.68
N LEU A 556 -23.29 -3.33 -1.55
CA LEU A 556 -22.83 -4.47 -0.75
C LEU A 556 -23.12 -4.28 0.73
N THR A 557 -23.03 -3.05 1.25
CA THR A 557 -23.42 -2.73 2.62
C THR A 557 -24.94 -2.92 2.84
N ALA A 558 -25.75 -2.49 1.87
CA ALA A 558 -27.20 -2.72 1.92
C ALA A 558 -27.54 -4.22 1.85
N ILE A 559 -26.84 -5.01 1.00
CA ILE A 559 -27.01 -6.47 0.97
C ILE A 559 -26.66 -7.09 2.33
N ALA A 560 -25.54 -6.68 2.95
CA ALA A 560 -25.13 -7.22 4.25
C ALA A 560 -26.14 -6.96 5.39
N LYS A 561 -27.01 -5.95 5.21
CA LYS A 561 -28.11 -5.61 6.13
C LYS A 561 -29.45 -6.27 5.76
N GLY A 562 -29.53 -6.98 4.65
CA GLY A 562 -30.78 -7.54 4.10
C GLY A 562 -31.69 -6.47 3.47
N GLU A 563 -31.15 -5.28 3.15
CA GLU A 563 -31.89 -4.13 2.59
C GLU A 563 -31.86 -4.07 1.05
N ALA A 564 -31.02 -4.87 0.41
CA ALA A 564 -30.88 -4.93 -1.05
C ALA A 564 -30.76 -6.37 -1.57
N ASP A 565 -31.21 -6.57 -2.81
CA ASP A 565 -31.21 -7.87 -3.47
C ASP A 565 -29.84 -8.23 -4.05
N PRO A 566 -29.22 -9.35 -3.63
CA PRO A 566 -27.96 -9.85 -4.20
C PRO A 566 -28.04 -10.16 -5.71
N GLU A 567 -29.16 -10.74 -6.17
CA GLU A 567 -29.33 -11.12 -7.59
C GLU A 567 -29.38 -9.87 -8.48
N GLY A 568 -30.14 -8.84 -8.07
CA GLY A 568 -30.22 -7.57 -8.79
C GLY A 568 -28.86 -6.86 -8.87
N PHE A 569 -28.02 -6.97 -7.84
CA PHE A 569 -26.65 -6.46 -7.90
C PHE A 569 -25.84 -7.21 -8.96
N MET A 570 -25.87 -8.55 -8.97
CA MET A 570 -25.11 -9.36 -9.94
C MET A 570 -25.57 -9.18 -11.38
N VAL A 571 -26.89 -9.06 -11.62
CA VAL A 571 -27.43 -8.72 -12.95
C VAL A 571 -26.85 -7.39 -13.46
N GLY A 572 -26.81 -6.37 -12.62
CA GLY A 572 -26.18 -5.08 -12.98
C GLY A 572 -24.70 -5.20 -13.33
N ILE A 573 -23.94 -6.08 -12.65
CA ILE A 573 -22.53 -6.35 -12.97
C ILE A 573 -22.39 -7.06 -14.34
N GLU A 574 -23.25 -8.03 -14.62
CA GLU A 574 -23.26 -8.72 -15.91
C GLU A 574 -23.59 -7.77 -17.05
N GLU A 575 -24.60 -6.93 -16.89
CA GLU A 575 -24.99 -5.91 -17.88
C GLU A 575 -23.85 -4.92 -18.15
N MET A 576 -23.20 -4.43 -17.11
CA MET A 576 -22.03 -3.57 -17.23
C MET A 576 -20.92 -4.29 -18.02
N THR A 577 -20.65 -5.56 -17.71
CA THR A 577 -19.63 -6.37 -18.38
C THR A 577 -19.97 -6.58 -19.86
N ARG A 578 -21.22 -6.89 -20.21
CA ARG A 578 -21.70 -6.99 -21.62
C ARG A 578 -21.56 -5.68 -22.37
N SER A 579 -21.98 -4.58 -21.73
CA SER A 579 -21.87 -3.23 -22.30
C SER A 579 -20.41 -2.85 -22.58
N LEU A 580 -19.50 -3.14 -21.65
CA LEU A 580 -18.08 -2.90 -21.81
C LEU A 580 -17.53 -3.62 -23.05
N ILE A 581 -17.83 -4.90 -23.22
CA ILE A 581 -17.32 -5.69 -24.35
C ILE A 581 -17.90 -5.23 -25.66
N SER A 582 -19.20 -4.97 -25.73
CA SER A 582 -19.84 -4.50 -26.97
C SER A 582 -19.32 -3.13 -27.41
N ARG A 583 -19.05 -2.22 -26.46
CA ARG A 583 -18.52 -0.87 -26.74
C ARG A 583 -17.09 -0.88 -27.27
N TYR A 584 -16.27 -1.83 -26.84
CA TYR A 584 -14.87 -1.95 -27.20
C TYR A 584 -14.60 -3.15 -28.13
N SER A 585 -15.45 -3.32 -29.16
CA SER A 585 -15.27 -4.39 -30.16
C SER A 585 -14.11 -4.13 -31.12
N GLN A 586 -13.78 -2.87 -31.37
CA GLN A 586 -12.69 -2.45 -32.25
C GLN A 586 -11.97 -1.22 -31.69
N ILE A 587 -10.69 -1.11 -31.99
CA ILE A 587 -9.87 0.06 -31.69
C ILE A 587 -9.14 0.53 -32.94
N SER A 588 -8.78 1.81 -33.01
CA SER A 588 -8.03 2.36 -34.14
C SER A 588 -6.63 1.76 -34.23
N GLU A 589 -6.04 1.72 -35.45
CA GLU A 589 -4.66 1.26 -35.64
C GLU A 589 -3.64 2.07 -34.81
N ASP A 590 -3.88 3.38 -34.64
CA ASP A 590 -3.00 4.23 -33.84
C ASP A 590 -3.08 3.89 -32.35
N ALA A 591 -4.28 3.57 -31.84
CA ALA A 591 -4.45 3.10 -30.47
C ALA A 591 -3.71 1.75 -30.25
N GLN A 592 -3.72 0.84 -31.23
CA GLN A 592 -2.95 -0.42 -31.13
C GLN A 592 -1.45 -0.19 -30.98
N LYS A 593 -0.92 0.88 -31.58
CA LYS A 593 0.52 1.21 -31.51
C LYS A 593 0.96 1.73 -30.15
N LEU A 594 0.06 2.18 -29.27
CA LEU A 594 0.39 2.75 -27.96
C LEU A 594 1.25 1.81 -27.11
N PHE A 595 1.01 0.51 -27.18
CA PHE A 595 1.74 -0.50 -26.43
C PHE A 595 2.81 -1.23 -27.24
N GLN A 596 2.99 -0.85 -28.50
CA GLN A 596 4.10 -1.42 -29.28
C GLN A 596 5.39 -0.81 -28.76
N THR A 597 6.26 -1.65 -28.22
CA THR A 597 7.65 -1.28 -27.98
C THR A 597 8.31 -1.04 -29.33
N GLU A 598 8.88 0.13 -29.55
CA GLU A 598 9.80 0.35 -30.66
C GLU A 598 10.87 -0.72 -30.57
N ARG A 599 10.82 -1.65 -31.53
CA ARG A 599 11.81 -2.73 -31.56
C ARG A 599 13.13 -2.11 -31.93
N VAL A 600 14.10 -2.13 -31.03
CA VAL A 600 15.45 -1.65 -31.33
C VAL A 600 16.06 -2.56 -32.39
N VAL A 601 16.24 -2.02 -33.57
CA VAL A 601 16.91 -2.73 -34.68
C VAL A 601 18.40 -2.73 -34.41
N ILE A 602 19.00 -3.91 -34.28
CA ILE A 602 20.43 -4.10 -34.03
C ILE A 602 21.21 -4.24 -35.33
N GLY A 603 20.58 -4.73 -36.38
CA GLY A 603 21.20 -4.92 -37.69
C GLY A 603 20.31 -5.73 -38.64
N LYS A 604 20.86 -6.21 -39.73
CA LYS A 604 20.21 -7.09 -40.71
C LYS A 604 20.54 -8.55 -40.45
N CYS A 605 19.56 -9.42 -40.63
CA CYS A 605 19.75 -10.87 -40.51
C CYS A 605 20.67 -11.41 -41.59
N PRO A 606 21.75 -12.13 -41.28
CA PRO A 606 22.67 -12.69 -42.28
C PRO A 606 22.03 -13.81 -43.10
N ARG A 607 20.91 -14.41 -42.62
CA ARG A 607 20.22 -15.50 -43.35
C ARG A 607 19.16 -15.00 -44.33
N CYS A 608 18.41 -13.98 -44.00
CA CYS A 608 17.24 -13.55 -44.82
C CYS A 608 17.18 -12.05 -45.10
N GLY A 609 18.13 -11.25 -44.60
CA GLY A 609 18.18 -9.80 -44.81
C GLY A 609 17.23 -8.97 -43.98
N GLU A 610 16.24 -9.56 -43.31
CA GLU A 610 15.28 -8.85 -42.45
C GLU A 610 15.92 -8.23 -41.20
N ALA A 611 15.23 -7.28 -40.59
CA ALA A 611 15.69 -6.62 -39.36
C ALA A 611 15.89 -7.63 -38.22
N VAL A 612 17.02 -7.54 -37.50
CA VAL A 612 17.26 -8.22 -36.22
C VAL A 612 16.97 -7.26 -35.09
N TYR A 613 16.10 -7.66 -34.18
CA TYR A 613 15.64 -6.89 -33.05
C TYR A 613 16.30 -7.32 -31.74
N GLU A 614 16.44 -6.37 -30.82
CA GLU A 614 16.85 -6.67 -29.46
C GLU A 614 15.65 -7.18 -28.63
N GLY A 615 15.73 -8.40 -28.15
CA GLY A 615 14.83 -8.97 -27.16
C GLY A 615 15.41 -8.93 -25.75
N LYS A 616 14.59 -9.30 -24.77
CA LYS A 616 15.01 -9.34 -23.37
C LYS A 616 16.18 -10.30 -23.12
N LYS A 617 16.16 -11.49 -23.77
CA LYS A 617 17.15 -12.57 -23.60
C LYS A 617 18.00 -12.84 -24.83
N ASN A 618 17.68 -12.24 -25.96
CA ASN A 618 18.27 -12.56 -27.24
C ASN A 618 18.22 -11.39 -28.24
N TYR A 619 18.91 -11.54 -29.36
CA TYR A 619 18.75 -10.78 -30.60
C TYR A 619 18.15 -11.71 -31.64
N TYR A 620 17.00 -11.39 -32.22
CA TYR A 620 16.22 -12.30 -33.06
C TYR A 620 15.76 -11.64 -34.36
N CYS A 621 15.68 -12.45 -35.41
CA CYS A 621 15.20 -12.03 -36.71
C CYS A 621 13.68 -11.72 -36.67
N GLY A 622 13.27 -10.62 -37.29
CA GLY A 622 11.87 -10.22 -37.41
C GLY A 622 11.00 -11.13 -38.29
N ASN A 623 11.62 -11.84 -39.20
CA ASN A 623 10.94 -12.84 -40.00
C ASN A 623 10.69 -14.12 -39.20
N ARG A 624 9.42 -14.42 -38.92
CA ARG A 624 9.02 -15.60 -38.14
C ARG A 624 9.39 -16.92 -38.74
N ALA A 625 9.57 -16.98 -40.07
CA ALA A 625 10.05 -18.18 -40.79
C ALA A 625 11.55 -18.38 -40.66
N CYS A 626 12.30 -17.33 -40.30
CA CYS A 626 13.73 -17.37 -40.11
C CYS A 626 14.10 -17.67 -38.65
N GLN A 627 14.78 -18.77 -38.42
CA GLN A 627 15.15 -19.20 -37.06
C GLN A 627 16.46 -18.56 -36.54
N PHE A 628 16.92 -17.44 -37.13
CA PHE A 628 18.14 -16.77 -36.69
C PHE A 628 17.93 -16.10 -35.33
N VAL A 629 18.70 -16.54 -34.32
CA VAL A 629 18.69 -16.03 -32.95
C VAL A 629 20.09 -16.06 -32.36
N MET A 630 20.52 -14.93 -31.76
CA MET A 630 21.74 -14.83 -30.94
C MET A 630 21.34 -14.66 -29.49
N TRP A 631 21.74 -15.54 -28.59
CA TRP A 631 21.37 -15.50 -27.17
C TRP A 631 22.32 -14.62 -26.38
N LYS A 632 21.80 -13.73 -25.51
CA LYS A 632 22.62 -12.84 -24.66
C LYS A 632 23.47 -13.59 -23.63
N ASN A 633 23.00 -14.75 -23.19
CA ASN A 633 23.70 -15.68 -22.30
C ASN A 633 24.40 -16.83 -23.08
N ASP A 634 24.95 -16.52 -24.25
CA ASP A 634 25.65 -17.52 -25.03
C ASP A 634 26.93 -17.99 -24.34
N ARG A 635 27.09 -19.31 -24.25
CA ARG A 635 28.17 -19.98 -23.56
C ARG A 635 29.57 -19.53 -24.04
N PHE A 636 29.72 -19.20 -25.31
CA PHE A 636 30.99 -18.70 -25.84
C PHE A 636 31.46 -17.43 -25.15
N PHE A 637 30.54 -16.49 -24.89
CA PHE A 637 30.84 -15.21 -24.20
C PHE A 637 30.96 -15.41 -22.69
N GLU A 638 30.09 -16.20 -22.08
CA GLU A 638 30.14 -16.49 -20.65
C GLU A 638 31.45 -17.14 -20.21
N GLU A 639 31.88 -18.19 -20.90
CA GLU A 639 33.15 -18.90 -20.63
C GLU A 639 34.37 -17.97 -20.76
N ARG A 640 34.27 -16.92 -21.59
CA ARG A 640 35.32 -15.92 -21.78
C ARG A 640 35.15 -14.69 -20.91
N GLY A 641 34.23 -14.74 -19.92
CA GLY A 641 34.02 -13.68 -18.95
C GLY A 641 33.49 -12.38 -19.57
N LYS A 642 32.70 -12.49 -20.65
CA LYS A 642 32.15 -11.34 -21.39
C LYS A 642 30.64 -11.35 -21.47
N THR A 643 30.04 -10.15 -21.30
CA THR A 643 28.64 -9.94 -21.60
C THR A 643 28.44 -9.70 -23.08
N PHE A 644 27.52 -10.41 -23.69
CA PHE A 644 27.16 -10.22 -25.09
C PHE A 644 26.25 -9.01 -25.27
N THR A 645 26.84 -7.86 -25.54
CA THR A 645 26.16 -6.56 -25.60
C THR A 645 25.54 -6.27 -26.97
N PRO A 646 24.54 -5.34 -27.07
CA PRO A 646 23.98 -4.88 -28.35
C PRO A 646 25.06 -4.39 -29.33
N LYS A 647 26.11 -3.73 -28.82
CA LYS A 647 27.23 -3.24 -29.64
C LYS A 647 28.03 -4.36 -30.30
N ILE A 648 28.28 -5.45 -29.58
CA ILE A 648 28.95 -6.63 -30.13
C ILE A 648 28.04 -7.32 -31.15
N ALA A 649 26.76 -7.47 -30.84
CA ALA A 649 25.78 -8.06 -31.74
C ALA A 649 25.64 -7.26 -33.04
N ALA A 650 25.55 -5.94 -32.97
CA ALA A 650 25.49 -5.06 -34.14
C ALA A 650 26.74 -5.20 -35.06
N ALA A 651 27.94 -5.25 -34.47
CA ALA A 651 29.19 -5.46 -35.23
C ALA A 651 29.22 -6.82 -35.92
N LEU A 652 28.81 -7.89 -35.23
CA LEU A 652 28.70 -9.23 -35.78
C LEU A 652 27.69 -9.32 -36.93
N LEU A 653 26.55 -8.63 -36.82
CA LEU A 653 25.53 -8.60 -37.87
C LEU A 653 25.97 -7.77 -39.07
N LYS A 654 26.72 -6.67 -38.86
CA LYS A 654 27.16 -5.76 -39.91
C LYS A 654 28.35 -6.33 -40.70
N ASP A 655 29.40 -6.78 -39.97
CA ASP A 655 30.70 -7.07 -40.56
C ASP A 655 31.09 -8.56 -40.45
N GLY A 656 30.21 -9.42 -39.92
CA GLY A 656 30.49 -10.81 -39.60
C GLY A 656 31.50 -10.97 -38.46
N LYS A 657 32.06 -9.88 -37.93
CA LYS A 657 33.11 -9.87 -36.92
C LYS A 657 32.99 -8.70 -35.95
N ALA A 658 33.47 -8.90 -34.72
CA ALA A 658 33.48 -7.85 -33.69
C ALA A 658 34.80 -7.86 -32.91
N LYS A 659 35.43 -6.70 -32.73
CA LYS A 659 36.59 -6.55 -31.83
C LYS A 659 36.11 -6.52 -30.39
N VAL A 660 36.57 -7.47 -29.57
CA VAL A 660 36.17 -7.59 -28.17
C VAL A 660 37.44 -7.52 -27.31
N LYS A 661 37.48 -6.54 -26.40
CA LYS A 661 38.60 -6.37 -25.47
C LYS A 661 38.44 -7.26 -24.25
N GLY A 662 39.58 -7.78 -23.75
CA GLY A 662 39.64 -8.48 -22.46
C GLY A 662 38.88 -9.82 -22.46
N LEU A 663 38.92 -10.60 -23.55
CA LEU A 663 38.45 -11.99 -23.59
C LEU A 663 39.34 -12.86 -22.71
N ARG A 664 38.77 -13.75 -21.91
CA ARG A 664 39.54 -14.71 -21.09
C ARG A 664 39.93 -15.93 -21.92
N SER A 665 41.21 -16.28 -21.92
CA SER A 665 41.72 -17.49 -22.59
C SER A 665 41.28 -18.74 -21.82
N MET A 666 40.64 -19.68 -22.51
CA MET A 666 40.22 -20.96 -21.94
C MET A 666 41.40 -21.88 -21.55
N LYS A 667 42.58 -21.64 -22.13
CA LYS A 667 43.77 -22.45 -21.82
C LYS A 667 44.63 -21.87 -20.71
N THR A 668 44.79 -20.54 -20.67
CA THR A 668 45.74 -19.88 -19.76
C THR A 668 45.08 -19.03 -18.68
N GLY A 669 43.79 -18.80 -18.76
CA GLY A 669 43.03 -17.92 -17.84
C GLY A 669 43.34 -16.41 -18.00
N LYS A 670 44.39 -16.02 -18.78
CA LYS A 670 44.75 -14.62 -18.98
C LYS A 670 43.80 -13.90 -19.94
N THR A 671 43.65 -12.61 -19.75
CA THR A 671 42.84 -11.78 -20.63
C THR A 671 43.61 -11.31 -21.85
N TYR A 672 42.94 -11.22 -23.00
CA TYR A 672 43.50 -10.75 -24.27
C TYR A 672 42.44 -10.02 -25.09
N ASP A 673 42.87 -9.19 -26.02
CA ASP A 673 41.98 -8.55 -26.99
C ASP A 673 41.92 -9.40 -28.27
N GLY A 674 40.73 -9.69 -28.77
CA GLY A 674 40.55 -10.56 -29.92
C GLY A 674 39.39 -10.16 -30.82
N THR A 675 39.43 -10.65 -32.06
CA THR A 675 38.29 -10.50 -32.99
C THR A 675 37.41 -11.76 -32.89
N VAL A 676 36.16 -11.58 -32.58
CA VAL A 676 35.14 -12.65 -32.59
C VAL A 676 34.47 -12.66 -33.94
N LEU A 677 34.39 -13.83 -34.55
CA LEU A 677 33.72 -14.07 -35.84
C LEU A 677 32.35 -14.74 -35.60
N LEU A 678 31.36 -14.31 -36.37
CA LEU A 678 30.06 -14.99 -36.43
C LEU A 678 30.23 -16.26 -37.27
N ALA A 679 29.92 -17.42 -36.72
CA ALA A 679 29.98 -18.70 -37.39
C ALA A 679 28.57 -19.31 -37.48
N ASP A 680 27.75 -18.72 -38.35
CA ASP A 680 26.40 -19.21 -38.60
C ASP A 680 26.40 -20.38 -39.58
N THR A 681 25.98 -21.55 -39.11
CA THR A 681 25.89 -22.78 -39.91
C THR A 681 24.47 -23.00 -40.48
N GLY A 682 23.54 -22.05 -40.32
CA GLY A 682 22.17 -22.17 -40.76
C GLY A 682 21.29 -23.04 -39.88
N GLY A 683 21.83 -23.64 -38.79
CA GLY A 683 21.10 -24.48 -37.86
C GLY A 683 20.33 -23.69 -36.80
N LYS A 684 19.80 -24.43 -35.80
CA LYS A 684 19.03 -23.84 -34.69
C LYS A 684 19.81 -22.84 -33.82
N TYR A 685 21.13 -23.00 -33.74
CA TYR A 685 22.02 -22.18 -32.92
C TYR A 685 23.05 -21.47 -33.77
N VAL A 686 23.38 -20.26 -33.40
CA VAL A 686 24.47 -19.48 -33.99
C VAL A 686 25.71 -19.69 -33.14
N ASN A 687 26.85 -19.93 -33.76
CA ASN A 687 28.12 -20.17 -33.10
C ASN A 687 29.07 -18.98 -33.27
N TYR A 688 30.12 -18.94 -32.46
CA TYR A 688 31.13 -17.89 -32.49
C TYR A 688 32.53 -18.53 -32.43
N ARG A 689 33.50 -17.89 -33.04
CA ARG A 689 34.93 -18.30 -32.95
C ARG A 689 35.83 -17.08 -32.83
N VAL A 690 36.96 -17.23 -32.18
CA VAL A 690 38.00 -16.20 -32.18
C VAL A 690 38.86 -16.34 -33.45
N GLU A 691 39.10 -15.22 -34.12
CA GLU A 691 40.01 -15.18 -35.29
C GLU A 691 41.42 -15.60 -34.86
N LYS A 692 42.02 -16.59 -35.54
CA LYS A 692 43.39 -16.96 -35.27
C LYS A 692 44.31 -15.81 -35.72
N ARG A 693 45.17 -15.30 -34.83
CA ARG A 693 46.30 -14.48 -35.30
C ARG A 693 47.18 -15.34 -36.19
N SER A 694 47.32 -14.95 -37.46
CA SER A 694 48.33 -15.48 -38.35
C SER A 694 49.71 -15.10 -37.86
#